data_e6e63a7e59e677ed47cf629c36beeadf
#
_entry.id   e6e63a7e59e677ed47cf629c36beeadf
#
_cell.length_a   1.000
_cell.length_b   1.000
_cell.length_c   1.000
_cell.angle_alpha   90.00
_cell.angle_beta   90.00
_cell.angle_gamma   90.00
#
_symmetry.space_group_name_H-M   'P 1'
#
loop_
_entity.id
_entity.type
_entity.pdbx_description
1 polymer ?
#
loop_
_entity_poly.entity_id
_entity_poly.type
_entity_poly.pdbx_seq_one_letter_code
_entity_poly.pdbx_strand_id
1 'polypeptide(L)'
;MEKVLVLLTFLGSVIALVFALVTAKKVLKFEEGTPLMQKISASIREGANAYLKRQYTIVAIFFACMFVVLCIMAATGLLTWFVPFAFVTGGFFSGLSGFIGMRIATKANCRTANACRTSLNRGLRVAFSAGSVMGFTVVGLGLLDISIWFTLLKFVFKLDPSAITSAMLTFGMGASSMALFARVGGGIYTKAADVGADLVGKVEAGIPEDDPRNPAVIADNVGDNVGDVAGMGADLYESYVGSIISASALGVAAFGGELKAMALPMIMAALGILASIIGTFFVRTGESTDQRTLLSALRRGTNLSAVIIAVAAFFLVRGVLGAEYTGIYFAILAGLVAGVLIGASTEYFTSDTYKPTQGLADTALTGSATIMIGGLGLGMLSTILPIVIVAVCILVAYYVSGGGASTAMGLYGIALAAVGMLATLGITLATDAYGPVADNAGGIAEMAGLEPEVRERTDALDSLGNTTAATGKGFAIGSAALTALALIASYIEKVQEVGAAVTFNDFSVMTPVVLVGLFIGACLPFVFAALTMQSVGRAAQSVVVEVRRQFKEIVGLMDGKADADYARCVDLCTKASLHEMILPTVVGIVTPIVVGLILGFKGVVGMLAGATVSGFLLAIFMANSGGAWDNAKKYIESGVHGGKGSDAHKAAVVGDTVGDPFKDTSGPAINILIKLLSMVSIVFAALVVNFSIIK
;
A
#
# COMPACT_ATOMS: atom_id res chain seq x y z
N MET A 1 -19.27 -2.13 30.51
CA MET A 1 -18.68 -2.86 29.36
C MET A 1 -18.25 -1.87 28.25
N GLU A 2 -19.16 -1.02 27.73
CA GLU A 2 -18.87 -0.07 26.63
C GLU A 2 -17.63 0.80 26.83
N LYS A 3 -17.51 1.46 28.00
CA LYS A 3 -16.33 2.27 28.31
C LYS A 3 -15.01 1.49 28.35
N VAL A 4 -15.07 0.21 28.73
CA VAL A 4 -13.87 -0.66 28.73
C VAL A 4 -13.46 -1.01 27.30
N LEU A 5 -14.43 -1.29 26.41
CA LEU A 5 -14.14 -1.59 24.99
C LEU A 5 -13.43 -0.39 24.32
N VAL A 6 -13.92 0.83 24.56
CA VAL A 6 -13.30 2.07 24.03
C VAL A 6 -11.91 2.29 24.62
N LEU A 7 -11.74 2.05 25.93
CA LEU A 7 -10.44 2.19 26.58
C LEU A 7 -9.40 1.24 25.97
N LEU A 8 -9.80 0.00 25.62
CA LEU A 8 -8.92 -0.98 24.98
C LEU A 8 -8.42 -0.51 23.61
N THR A 9 -9.28 0.15 22.81
CA THR A 9 -8.88 0.67 21.50
C THR A 9 -7.88 1.83 21.62
N PHE A 10 -8.13 2.77 22.54
CA PHE A 10 -7.15 3.82 22.85
C PHE A 10 -5.84 3.26 23.38
N LEU A 11 -5.90 2.30 24.28
CA LEU A 11 -4.70 1.67 24.84
C LEU A 11 -3.87 1.00 23.73
N GLY A 12 -4.51 0.27 22.80
CA GLY A 12 -3.84 -0.33 21.66
C GLY A 12 -3.14 0.70 20.77
N SER A 13 -3.81 1.81 20.45
CA SER A 13 -3.22 2.87 19.63
C SER A 13 -2.05 3.57 20.34
N VAL A 14 -2.18 3.88 21.62
CA VAL A 14 -1.11 4.50 22.40
C VAL A 14 0.11 3.58 22.53
N ILE A 15 -0.10 2.28 22.76
CA ILE A 15 0.99 1.30 22.82
C ILE A 15 1.72 1.25 21.47
N ALA A 16 1.01 1.23 20.33
CA ALA A 16 1.63 1.26 19.01
C ALA A 16 2.51 2.51 18.82
N LEU A 17 1.99 3.69 19.14
CA LEU A 17 2.70 4.97 18.98
C LEU A 17 3.90 5.09 19.92
N VAL A 18 3.77 4.63 21.17
CA VAL A 18 4.89 4.60 22.13
C VAL A 18 5.96 3.63 21.63
N PHE A 19 5.59 2.45 21.14
CA PHE A 19 6.53 1.49 20.55
C PHE A 19 7.25 2.09 19.34
N ALA A 20 6.52 2.74 18.41
CA ALA A 20 7.10 3.45 17.29
C ALA A 20 8.09 4.53 17.72
N LEU A 21 7.74 5.36 18.71
CA LEU A 21 8.60 6.41 19.24
C LEU A 21 9.88 5.86 19.87
N VAL A 22 9.76 4.81 20.70
CA VAL A 22 10.91 4.15 21.33
C VAL A 22 11.84 3.54 20.29
N THR A 23 11.25 2.90 19.27
CA THR A 23 12.01 2.28 18.17
C THR A 23 12.69 3.35 17.31
N ALA A 24 12.01 4.45 17.00
CA ALA A 24 12.62 5.60 16.31
C ALA A 24 13.83 6.16 17.07
N LYS A 25 13.70 6.35 18.38
CA LYS A 25 14.83 6.79 19.21
C LYS A 25 15.99 5.80 19.20
N LYS A 26 15.73 4.48 19.12
CA LYS A 26 16.79 3.46 19.00
C LYS A 26 17.50 3.56 17.65
N VAL A 27 16.77 3.70 16.55
CA VAL A 27 17.34 3.87 15.20
C VAL A 27 18.24 5.11 15.15
N LEU A 28 17.79 6.23 15.71
CA LEU A 28 18.54 7.50 15.72
C LEU A 28 19.81 7.47 16.58
N LYS A 29 20.00 6.48 17.44
CA LYS A 29 21.23 6.30 18.24
C LYS A 29 22.37 5.62 17.45
N PHE A 30 22.07 4.98 16.33
CA PHE A 30 23.11 4.42 15.47
C PHE A 30 23.85 5.56 14.76
N GLU A 31 25.15 5.36 14.55
CA GLU A 31 26.01 6.31 13.86
C GLU A 31 25.71 6.39 12.37
N GLU A 32 25.81 7.59 11.80
CA GLU A 32 25.56 7.85 10.36
C GLU A 32 26.73 7.41 9.46
N GLY A 33 27.88 7.05 10.04
CA GLY A 33 29.07 6.61 9.30
C GLY A 33 30.00 7.76 8.91
N THR A 34 30.66 7.62 7.75
CA THR A 34 31.70 8.56 7.28
C THR A 34 31.11 9.93 6.89
N PRO A 35 31.94 10.99 6.85
CA PRO A 35 31.49 12.31 6.39
C PRO A 35 30.87 12.32 5.00
N LEU A 36 31.35 11.45 4.07
CA LEU A 36 30.78 11.31 2.74
C LEU A 36 29.40 10.68 2.78
N MET A 37 29.21 9.61 3.55
CA MET A 37 27.88 9.01 3.77
C MET A 37 26.88 10.02 4.34
N GLN A 38 27.32 10.85 5.28
CA GLN A 38 26.50 11.93 5.87
C GLN A 38 26.11 12.98 4.84
N LYS A 39 27.04 13.39 3.95
CA LYS A 39 26.78 14.34 2.86
C LYS A 39 25.72 13.78 1.89
N ILE A 40 25.89 12.54 1.43
CA ILE A 40 24.94 11.86 0.54
C ILE A 40 23.56 11.77 1.19
N SER A 41 23.50 11.26 2.42
CA SER A 41 22.24 11.15 3.18
C SER A 41 21.58 12.51 3.44
N ALA A 42 22.35 13.59 3.59
CA ALA A 42 21.80 14.94 3.70
C ALA A 42 21.12 15.38 2.41
N SER A 43 21.73 15.11 1.24
CA SER A 43 21.14 15.41 -0.07
C SER A 43 19.82 14.64 -0.30
N ILE A 44 19.77 13.34 0.06
CA ILE A 44 18.55 12.53 -0.01
C ILE A 44 17.47 13.14 0.90
N ARG A 45 17.81 13.50 2.14
CA ARG A 45 16.85 14.13 3.10
C ARG A 45 16.35 15.47 2.60
N GLU A 46 17.19 16.28 1.99
CA GLU A 46 16.79 17.57 1.43
C GLU A 46 15.82 17.40 0.26
N GLY A 47 16.13 16.51 -0.68
CA GLY A 47 15.25 16.18 -1.79
C GLY A 47 13.89 15.65 -1.34
N ALA A 48 13.90 14.70 -0.42
CA ALA A 48 12.66 14.12 0.15
C ALA A 48 11.79 15.18 0.86
N ASN A 49 12.40 16.08 1.64
CA ASN A 49 11.66 17.17 2.28
C ASN A 49 11.11 18.19 1.26
N ALA A 50 11.86 18.50 0.20
CA ALA A 50 11.42 19.39 -0.87
C ALA A 50 10.21 18.82 -1.61
N TYR A 51 10.24 17.54 -1.94
CA TYR A 51 9.12 16.83 -2.55
C TYR A 51 7.88 16.87 -1.65
N LEU A 52 7.99 16.43 -0.40
CA LEU A 52 6.86 16.40 0.53
C LEU A 52 6.22 17.77 0.73
N LYS A 53 7.03 18.81 0.86
CA LYS A 53 6.52 20.17 1.02
C LYS A 53 5.62 20.57 -0.15
N ARG A 54 6.06 20.26 -1.38
CA ARG A 54 5.28 20.57 -2.59
C ARG A 54 4.03 19.69 -2.71
N GLN A 55 4.18 18.37 -2.49
CA GLN A 55 3.05 17.43 -2.55
C GLN A 55 1.98 17.80 -1.53
N TYR A 56 2.35 18.03 -0.26
CA TYR A 56 1.39 18.36 0.79
C TYR A 56 0.73 19.74 0.57
N THR A 57 1.39 20.66 -0.12
CA THR A 57 0.75 21.92 -0.51
C THR A 57 -0.39 21.67 -1.51
N ILE A 58 -0.16 20.85 -2.54
CA ILE A 58 -1.20 20.50 -3.54
C ILE A 58 -2.32 19.71 -2.87
N VAL A 59 -1.99 18.75 -2.03
CA VAL A 59 -2.96 17.96 -1.27
C VAL A 59 -3.80 18.86 -0.37
N ALA A 60 -3.18 19.81 0.34
CA ALA A 60 -3.90 20.74 1.20
C ALA A 60 -4.91 21.63 0.41
N ILE A 61 -4.52 22.06 -0.80
CA ILE A 61 -5.45 22.80 -1.69
C ILE A 61 -6.62 21.90 -2.09
N PHE A 62 -6.37 20.66 -2.49
CA PHE A 62 -7.43 19.71 -2.82
C PHE A 62 -8.36 19.47 -1.62
N PHE A 63 -7.80 19.25 -0.42
CA PHE A 63 -8.60 19.04 0.80
C PHE A 63 -9.42 20.27 1.17
N ALA A 64 -8.89 21.47 0.98
CA ALA A 64 -9.63 22.71 1.20
C ALA A 64 -10.80 22.86 0.23
N CYS A 65 -10.60 22.61 -1.07
CA CYS A 65 -11.66 22.63 -2.06
C CYS A 65 -12.75 21.59 -1.77
N MET A 66 -12.35 20.34 -1.47
CA MET A 66 -13.30 19.28 -1.16
C MET A 66 -14.04 19.55 0.16
N PHE A 67 -13.37 20.09 1.17
CA PHE A 67 -14.01 20.52 2.42
C PHE A 67 -15.14 21.52 2.16
N VAL A 68 -14.92 22.50 1.30
CA VAL A 68 -15.95 23.48 0.93
C VAL A 68 -17.13 22.78 0.23
N VAL A 69 -16.87 21.85 -0.70
CA VAL A 69 -17.93 21.08 -1.37
C VAL A 69 -18.75 20.29 -0.36
N LEU A 70 -18.09 19.59 0.57
CA LEU A 70 -18.75 18.80 1.62
C LEU A 70 -19.54 19.70 2.59
N CYS A 71 -19.04 20.90 2.91
CA CYS A 71 -19.77 21.89 3.72
C CYS A 71 -21.04 22.38 3.01
N ILE A 72 -20.99 22.62 1.69
CA ILE A 72 -22.18 22.97 0.90
C ILE A 72 -23.20 21.84 0.94
N MET A 73 -22.77 20.58 0.75
CA MET A 73 -23.66 19.42 0.84
C MET A 73 -24.26 19.26 2.25
N ALA A 74 -23.48 19.53 3.30
CA ALA A 74 -24.01 19.51 4.67
C ALA A 74 -25.02 20.64 4.91
N ALA A 75 -24.76 21.85 4.41
CA ALA A 75 -25.68 22.98 4.53
C ALA A 75 -27.00 22.77 3.75
N THR A 76 -26.98 22.00 2.67
CA THR A 76 -28.19 21.61 1.91
C THR A 76 -28.93 20.41 2.50
N GLY A 77 -28.43 19.82 3.61
CA GLY A 77 -29.04 18.66 4.27
C GLY A 77 -28.76 17.31 3.63
N LEU A 78 -27.89 17.26 2.62
CA LEU A 78 -27.46 15.99 1.98
C LEU A 78 -26.49 15.19 2.85
N LEU A 79 -25.75 15.86 3.73
CA LEU A 79 -24.76 15.25 4.63
C LEU A 79 -24.91 15.82 6.05
N THR A 80 -24.39 15.08 7.03
CA THR A 80 -24.22 15.61 8.38
C THR A 80 -22.98 16.50 8.49
N TRP A 81 -22.98 17.47 9.40
CA TRP A 81 -21.85 18.40 9.61
C TRP A 81 -20.56 17.69 10.12
N PHE A 82 -20.63 16.45 10.53
CA PHE A 82 -19.45 15.67 10.91
C PHE A 82 -18.61 15.26 9.70
N VAL A 83 -19.23 15.07 8.52
CA VAL A 83 -18.60 14.58 7.30
C VAL A 83 -17.40 15.42 6.82
N PRO A 84 -17.51 16.76 6.65
CA PRO A 84 -16.39 17.58 6.23
C PRO A 84 -15.17 17.45 7.17
N PHE A 85 -15.41 17.42 8.46
CA PHE A 85 -14.34 17.32 9.46
C PHE A 85 -13.71 15.93 9.49
N ALA A 86 -14.51 14.87 9.40
CA ALA A 86 -14.04 13.49 9.32
C ALA A 86 -13.16 13.26 8.08
N PHE A 87 -13.55 13.84 6.94
CA PHE A 87 -12.75 13.83 5.71
C PHE A 87 -11.35 14.43 5.94
N VAL A 88 -11.27 15.60 6.58
CA VAL A 88 -9.99 16.29 6.83
C VAL A 88 -9.12 15.50 7.79
N THR A 89 -9.67 14.95 8.87
CA THR A 89 -8.87 14.17 9.84
C THR A 89 -8.33 12.90 9.25
N GLY A 90 -9.12 12.16 8.45
CA GLY A 90 -8.67 10.95 7.78
C GLY A 90 -7.48 11.21 6.85
N GLY A 91 -7.53 12.28 6.06
CA GLY A 91 -6.40 12.70 5.24
C GLY A 91 -5.19 13.16 6.05
N PHE A 92 -5.43 13.92 7.12
CA PHE A 92 -4.36 14.41 7.99
C PHE A 92 -3.58 13.26 8.65
N PHE A 93 -4.25 12.29 9.28
CA PHE A 93 -3.57 11.18 9.95
C PHE A 93 -2.90 10.23 8.96
N SER A 94 -3.51 10.01 7.78
CA SER A 94 -2.87 9.26 6.69
C SER A 94 -1.57 9.94 6.24
N GLY A 95 -1.62 11.25 5.94
CA GLY A 95 -0.44 12.02 5.55
C GLY A 95 0.62 12.09 6.65
N LEU A 96 0.21 12.23 7.92
CA LEU A 96 1.11 12.25 9.06
C LEU A 96 1.85 10.92 9.22
N SER A 97 1.18 9.79 8.97
CA SER A 97 1.82 8.46 9.04
C SER A 97 2.92 8.33 7.99
N GLY A 98 2.65 8.71 6.74
CA GLY A 98 3.64 8.73 5.67
C GLY A 98 4.81 9.67 5.94
N PHE A 99 4.53 10.86 6.47
CA PHE A 99 5.56 11.83 6.86
C PHE A 99 6.52 11.30 7.94
N ILE A 100 5.98 10.70 9.01
CA ILE A 100 6.80 10.14 10.10
C ILE A 100 7.65 8.98 9.58
N GLY A 101 7.03 8.05 8.84
CA GLY A 101 7.71 6.89 8.28
C GLY A 101 8.88 7.28 7.39
N MET A 102 8.64 8.16 6.43
CA MET A 102 9.69 8.65 5.53
C MET A 102 10.80 9.39 6.26
N ARG A 103 10.47 10.24 7.26
CA ARG A 103 11.50 10.94 8.05
C ARG A 103 12.43 10.00 8.81
N ILE A 104 11.94 8.85 9.24
CA ILE A 104 12.78 7.85 9.91
C ILE A 104 13.53 7.02 8.87
N ALA A 105 12.90 6.63 7.77
CA ALA A 105 13.55 5.87 6.69
C ALA A 105 14.75 6.62 6.14
N THR A 106 14.61 7.89 5.73
CA THR A 106 15.70 8.72 5.20
C THR A 106 16.86 8.93 6.19
N LYS A 107 16.59 8.84 7.49
CA LYS A 107 17.64 8.87 8.53
C LYS A 107 18.24 7.49 8.79
N ALA A 108 17.52 6.42 8.49
CA ALA A 108 17.98 5.07 8.70
C ALA A 108 18.90 4.59 7.57
N ASN A 109 18.76 5.10 6.35
CA ASN A 109 19.50 4.66 5.16
C ASN A 109 21.02 4.60 5.42
N CYS A 110 21.67 5.71 5.75
CA CYS A 110 23.10 5.74 6.05
C CYS A 110 23.47 4.95 7.30
N ARG A 111 22.59 4.90 8.31
CA ARG A 111 22.81 4.11 9.53
C ARG A 111 22.79 2.62 9.25
N THR A 112 21.95 2.18 8.30
CA THR A 112 21.89 0.79 7.82
C THR A 112 23.17 0.45 7.07
N ALA A 113 23.61 1.29 6.11
CA ALA A 113 24.87 1.12 5.41
C ALA A 113 26.07 1.03 6.39
N ASN A 114 26.15 1.95 7.35
CA ASN A 114 27.22 1.92 8.37
C ASN A 114 27.12 0.69 9.28
N ALA A 115 25.91 0.21 9.61
CA ALA A 115 25.72 -1.00 10.40
C ALA A 115 26.17 -2.26 9.64
N CYS A 116 25.98 -2.30 8.31
CA CYS A 116 26.45 -3.38 7.44
C CYS A 116 27.98 -3.49 7.39
N ARG A 117 28.73 -2.41 7.68
CA ARG A 117 30.19 -2.50 7.86
C ARG A 117 30.62 -3.44 8.99
N THR A 118 29.76 -3.56 10.00
CA THR A 118 30.04 -4.44 11.15
C THR A 118 29.50 -5.85 10.95
N SER A 119 28.20 -5.97 10.55
CA SER A 119 27.56 -7.27 10.33
C SER A 119 26.22 -7.12 9.59
N LEU A 120 25.84 -8.18 8.86
CA LEU A 120 24.56 -8.29 8.17
C LEU A 120 23.38 -8.16 9.14
N ASN A 121 23.40 -8.91 10.26
CA ASN A 121 22.34 -8.88 11.25
C ASN A 121 22.15 -7.49 11.88
N ARG A 122 23.23 -6.72 12.04
CA ARG A 122 23.14 -5.34 12.55
C ARG A 122 22.50 -4.42 11.53
N GLY A 123 22.83 -4.55 10.24
CA GLY A 123 22.17 -3.85 9.13
C GLY A 123 20.68 -4.16 9.08
N LEU A 124 20.29 -5.44 9.06
CA LEU A 124 18.90 -5.87 9.09
C LEU A 124 18.13 -5.27 10.28
N ARG A 125 18.73 -5.27 11.47
CA ARG A 125 18.07 -4.68 12.66
C ARG A 125 17.79 -3.20 12.53
N VAL A 126 18.69 -2.41 11.93
CA VAL A 126 18.47 -0.97 11.74
C VAL A 126 17.37 -0.75 10.71
N ALA A 127 17.45 -1.40 9.54
CA ALA A 127 16.46 -1.27 8.48
C ALA A 127 15.07 -1.76 8.93
N PHE A 128 14.97 -2.95 9.53
CA PHE A 128 13.72 -3.49 10.06
C PHE A 128 13.14 -2.64 11.20
N SER A 129 13.98 -2.04 12.03
CA SER A 129 13.51 -1.10 13.07
C SER A 129 12.93 0.16 12.44
N ALA A 130 13.51 0.68 11.35
CA ALA A 130 12.95 1.82 10.63
C ALA A 130 11.60 1.46 9.99
N GLY A 131 11.49 0.30 9.34
CA GLY A 131 10.22 -0.23 8.84
C GLY A 131 9.18 -0.42 9.96
N SER A 132 9.61 -0.89 11.14
CA SER A 132 8.71 -1.03 12.30
C SER A 132 8.15 0.31 12.76
N VAL A 133 8.93 1.39 12.73
CA VAL A 133 8.40 2.74 13.02
C VAL A 133 7.27 3.09 12.09
N MET A 134 7.43 2.81 10.78
CA MET A 134 6.37 3.04 9.80
C MET A 134 5.13 2.18 10.10
N GLY A 135 5.30 0.87 10.25
CA GLY A 135 4.20 -0.05 10.49
C GLY A 135 3.37 0.30 11.71
N PHE A 136 4.03 0.56 12.85
CA PHE A 136 3.32 0.90 14.09
C PHE A 136 2.79 2.33 14.14
N THR A 137 3.36 3.25 13.37
CA THR A 137 2.78 4.59 13.19
C THR A 137 1.47 4.51 12.41
N VAL A 138 1.42 3.74 11.33
CA VAL A 138 0.22 3.55 10.51
C VAL A 138 -0.93 2.95 11.33
N VAL A 139 -0.70 1.79 11.94
CA VAL A 139 -1.76 1.13 12.71
C VAL A 139 -2.14 1.91 13.99
N GLY A 140 -1.16 2.59 14.60
CA GLY A 140 -1.38 3.40 15.80
C GLY A 140 -2.21 4.65 15.51
N LEU A 141 -1.86 5.43 14.49
CA LEU A 141 -2.61 6.62 14.08
C LEU A 141 -3.98 6.28 13.52
N GLY A 142 -4.08 5.20 12.72
CA GLY A 142 -5.37 4.73 12.18
C GLY A 142 -6.36 4.36 13.28
N LEU A 143 -5.93 3.54 14.24
CA LEU A 143 -6.78 3.16 15.36
C LEU A 143 -7.07 4.34 16.32
N LEU A 144 -6.12 5.26 16.48
CA LEU A 144 -6.30 6.46 17.28
C LEU A 144 -7.41 7.36 16.73
N ASP A 145 -7.37 7.65 15.43
CA ASP A 145 -8.34 8.53 14.78
C ASP A 145 -9.76 7.93 14.84
N ILE A 146 -9.90 6.64 14.50
CA ILE A 146 -11.17 5.92 14.66
C ILE A 146 -11.66 5.98 16.11
N SER A 147 -10.78 5.78 17.09
CA SER A 147 -11.13 5.82 18.52
C SER A 147 -11.57 7.20 18.98
N ILE A 148 -10.93 8.26 18.49
CA ILE A 148 -11.32 9.65 18.76
C ILE A 148 -12.72 9.92 18.21
N TRP A 149 -12.95 9.64 16.93
CA TRP A 149 -14.27 9.85 16.31
C TRP A 149 -15.36 9.06 16.99
N PHE A 150 -15.13 7.77 17.24
CA PHE A 150 -16.09 6.94 17.97
C PHE A 150 -16.45 7.53 19.34
N THR A 151 -15.43 7.95 20.10
CA THR A 151 -15.64 8.51 21.43
C THR A 151 -16.39 9.83 21.39
N LEU A 152 -16.04 10.74 20.49
CA LEU A 152 -16.71 12.01 20.31
C LEU A 152 -18.18 11.83 19.93
N LEU A 153 -18.45 11.02 18.92
CA LEU A 153 -19.81 10.81 18.43
C LEU A 153 -20.69 10.09 19.46
N LYS A 154 -20.13 9.09 20.18
CA LYS A 154 -20.91 8.32 21.18
C LYS A 154 -21.11 9.06 22.49
N PHE A 155 -20.05 9.62 23.08
CA PHE A 155 -20.11 10.11 24.45
C PHE A 155 -20.31 11.63 24.56
N VAL A 156 -19.86 12.41 23.57
CA VAL A 156 -20.05 13.86 23.55
C VAL A 156 -21.35 14.23 22.83
N PHE A 157 -21.51 13.74 21.58
CA PHE A 157 -22.70 14.04 20.76
C PHE A 157 -23.87 13.07 21.02
N LYS A 158 -23.63 11.94 21.69
CA LYS A 158 -24.64 10.95 22.09
C LYS A 158 -25.47 10.40 20.91
N LEU A 159 -24.82 10.20 19.77
CA LEU A 159 -25.45 9.63 18.60
C LEU A 159 -25.71 8.14 18.79
N ASP A 160 -26.68 7.61 18.07
CA ASP A 160 -26.94 6.18 17.94
C ASP A 160 -25.86 5.48 17.07
N PRO A 161 -25.66 4.17 17.18
CA PRO A 161 -24.62 3.45 16.46
C PRO A 161 -24.68 3.59 14.95
N SER A 162 -25.88 3.65 14.35
CA SER A 162 -26.04 3.84 12.90
C SER A 162 -25.53 5.20 12.43
N ALA A 163 -25.90 6.28 13.13
CA ALA A 163 -25.40 7.62 12.83
C ALA A 163 -23.87 7.74 13.04
N ILE A 164 -23.32 7.03 14.05
CA ILE A 164 -21.87 7.00 14.28
C ILE A 164 -21.16 6.35 13.10
N THR A 165 -21.57 5.16 12.67
CA THR A 165 -20.91 4.44 11.57
C THR A 165 -21.06 5.17 10.25
N SER A 166 -22.22 5.78 9.99
CA SER A 166 -22.46 6.61 8.81
C SER A 166 -21.50 7.82 8.76
N ALA A 167 -21.27 8.50 9.88
CA ALA A 167 -20.30 9.58 9.96
C ALA A 167 -18.85 9.07 9.80
N MET A 168 -18.53 7.92 10.39
CA MET A 168 -17.19 7.34 10.31
C MET A 168 -16.83 6.83 8.92
N LEU A 169 -17.77 6.31 8.13
CA LEU A 169 -17.51 5.88 6.75
C LEU A 169 -16.94 6.99 5.88
N THR A 170 -17.32 8.23 6.12
CA THR A 170 -16.86 9.38 5.34
C THR A 170 -15.41 9.79 5.62
N PHE A 171 -14.90 9.49 6.80
CA PHE A 171 -13.49 9.61 7.15
C PHE A 171 -12.59 8.79 6.20
N GLY A 172 -13.04 7.61 5.77
CA GLY A 172 -12.35 6.77 4.82
C GLY A 172 -12.06 7.48 3.50
N MET A 173 -12.94 8.36 2.99
CA MET A 173 -12.69 9.13 1.77
C MET A 173 -11.48 10.06 1.91
N GLY A 174 -11.27 10.67 3.08
CA GLY A 174 -10.08 11.49 3.34
C GLY A 174 -8.79 10.65 3.30
N ALA A 175 -8.80 9.50 3.96
CA ALA A 175 -7.68 8.57 3.95
C ALA A 175 -7.38 8.06 2.52
N SER A 176 -8.42 7.66 1.76
CA SER A 176 -8.30 7.21 0.37
C SER A 176 -7.76 8.29 -0.56
N SER A 177 -8.23 9.53 -0.42
CA SER A 177 -7.73 10.65 -1.21
C SER A 177 -6.24 10.89 -0.94
N MET A 178 -5.83 10.93 0.33
CA MET A 178 -4.42 11.09 0.69
C MET A 178 -3.56 9.94 0.17
N ALA A 179 -4.03 8.70 0.28
CA ALA A 179 -3.35 7.52 -0.22
C ALA A 179 -3.14 7.59 -1.74
N LEU A 180 -4.17 8.01 -2.49
CA LEU A 180 -4.07 8.15 -3.94
C LEU A 180 -3.00 9.19 -4.33
N PHE A 181 -3.03 10.38 -3.73
CA PHE A 181 -2.02 11.40 -3.99
C PHE A 181 -0.61 10.93 -3.63
N ALA A 182 -0.44 10.29 -2.48
CA ALA A 182 0.86 9.81 -2.03
C ALA A 182 1.38 8.68 -2.93
N ARG A 183 0.53 7.71 -3.30
CA ARG A 183 0.96 6.53 -4.07
C ARG A 183 1.15 6.84 -5.55
N VAL A 184 0.22 7.57 -6.20
CA VAL A 184 0.35 7.93 -7.61
C VAL A 184 1.50 8.94 -7.80
N GLY A 185 1.53 10.01 -7.01
CA GLY A 185 2.58 11.03 -7.10
C GLY A 185 3.96 10.46 -6.75
N GLY A 186 4.05 9.69 -5.65
CA GLY A 186 5.28 9.03 -5.23
C GLY A 186 5.76 8.00 -6.24
N GLY A 187 4.88 7.14 -6.73
CA GLY A 187 5.23 6.12 -7.73
C GLY A 187 5.68 6.70 -9.06
N ILE A 188 5.02 7.77 -9.56
CA ILE A 188 5.49 8.47 -10.77
C ILE A 188 6.86 9.10 -10.54
N TYR A 189 7.09 9.69 -9.37
CA TYR A 189 8.37 10.28 -9.01
C TYR A 189 9.49 9.23 -9.01
N THR A 190 9.32 8.15 -8.22
CA THR A 190 10.29 7.07 -8.06
C THR A 190 10.65 6.49 -9.42
N LYS A 191 9.66 6.07 -10.19
CA LYS A 191 9.93 5.37 -11.44
C LYS A 191 10.34 6.28 -12.59
N ALA A 192 10.07 7.58 -12.52
CA ALA A 192 10.67 8.54 -13.45
C ALA A 192 12.17 8.74 -13.18
N ALA A 193 12.57 8.77 -11.91
CA ALA A 193 13.96 8.90 -11.51
C ALA A 193 14.75 7.62 -11.86
N ASP A 194 14.24 6.46 -11.47
CA ASP A 194 14.82 5.14 -11.68
C ASP A 194 14.99 4.82 -13.19
N VAL A 195 13.92 4.89 -13.99
CA VAL A 195 14.01 4.70 -15.45
C VAL A 195 14.95 5.71 -16.09
N GLY A 196 14.97 6.95 -15.62
CA GLY A 196 15.89 7.98 -16.10
C GLY A 196 17.35 7.68 -15.76
N ALA A 197 17.61 7.18 -14.56
CA ALA A 197 18.94 6.78 -14.09
C ALA A 197 19.43 5.54 -14.85
N ASP A 198 18.60 4.52 -14.96
CA ASP A 198 18.94 3.23 -15.55
C ASP A 198 19.15 3.30 -17.05
N LEU A 199 18.23 3.92 -17.78
CA LEU A 199 18.31 3.98 -19.25
C LEU A 199 19.58 4.71 -19.70
N VAL A 200 19.91 5.84 -19.09
CA VAL A 200 21.08 6.63 -19.52
C VAL A 200 22.36 6.14 -18.83
N GLY A 201 22.30 5.79 -17.55
CA GLY A 201 23.48 5.35 -16.80
C GLY A 201 23.91 3.94 -17.17
N LYS A 202 23.05 2.95 -16.97
CA LYS A 202 23.38 1.54 -17.17
C LYS A 202 23.41 1.14 -18.65
N VAL A 203 22.40 1.56 -19.45
CA VAL A 203 22.25 1.08 -20.83
C VAL A 203 23.08 1.91 -21.81
N GLU A 204 23.04 3.25 -21.75
CA GLU A 204 23.74 4.12 -22.70
C GLU A 204 25.20 4.38 -22.30
N ALA A 205 25.45 4.78 -21.05
CA ALA A 205 26.79 5.16 -20.59
C ALA A 205 27.60 3.98 -20.05
N GLY A 206 26.97 2.86 -19.71
CA GLY A 206 27.62 1.65 -19.18
C GLY A 206 28.26 1.84 -17.81
N ILE A 207 27.79 2.80 -17.01
CA ILE A 207 28.25 3.00 -15.64
C ILE A 207 27.46 2.10 -14.67
N PRO A 208 28.06 1.70 -13.52
CA PRO A 208 27.36 0.90 -12.52
C PRO A 208 26.08 1.54 -12.01
N GLU A 209 25.20 0.73 -11.42
CA GLU A 209 24.08 1.18 -10.61
C GLU A 209 24.59 1.99 -9.41
N ASP A 210 23.85 3.01 -9.02
CA ASP A 210 24.21 3.93 -7.93
C ASP A 210 25.55 4.70 -8.11
N ASP A 211 26.08 4.75 -9.31
CA ASP A 211 27.32 5.49 -9.58
C ASP A 211 27.13 7.00 -9.31
N PRO A 212 27.99 7.63 -8.50
CA PRO A 212 27.87 9.06 -8.16
C PRO A 212 27.99 10.00 -9.36
N ARG A 213 28.48 9.55 -10.51
CA ARG A 213 28.49 10.31 -11.75
C ARG A 213 27.10 10.46 -12.37
N ASN A 214 26.15 9.57 -12.01
CA ASN A 214 24.80 9.65 -12.54
C ASN A 214 24.01 10.76 -11.84
N PRO A 215 23.54 11.81 -12.54
CA PRO A 215 22.81 12.93 -11.94
C PRO A 215 21.46 12.53 -11.33
N ALA A 216 20.87 11.42 -11.75
CA ALA A 216 19.56 10.98 -11.27
C ALA A 216 19.61 10.09 -10.01
N VAL A 217 20.81 9.60 -9.59
CA VAL A 217 20.93 8.64 -8.48
C VAL A 217 20.36 9.16 -7.16
N ILE A 218 20.53 10.44 -6.85
CA ILE A 218 19.93 11.02 -5.62
C ILE A 218 18.41 11.16 -5.77
N ALA A 219 17.91 11.46 -6.98
CA ALA A 219 16.47 11.53 -7.22
C ALA A 219 15.83 10.13 -7.08
N ASP A 220 16.51 9.09 -7.51
CA ASP A 220 16.11 7.71 -7.36
C ASP A 220 16.01 7.30 -5.88
N ASN A 221 17.07 7.48 -5.13
CA ASN A 221 17.09 7.26 -3.67
C ASN A 221 16.01 8.07 -2.90
N VAL A 222 15.70 9.30 -3.35
CA VAL A 222 14.57 10.08 -2.81
C VAL A 222 13.25 9.39 -3.14
N GLY A 223 13.13 8.89 -4.37
CA GLY A 223 11.94 8.22 -4.87
C GLY A 223 11.52 7.05 -4.02
N ASP A 224 12.42 6.11 -3.71
CA ASP A 224 12.14 4.94 -2.88
C ASP A 224 11.54 5.32 -1.52
N ASN A 225 12.09 6.35 -0.88
CA ASN A 225 11.57 6.85 0.39
C ASN A 225 10.18 7.48 0.24
N VAL A 226 9.90 8.15 -0.86
CA VAL A 226 8.63 8.85 -1.11
C VAL A 226 7.56 7.89 -1.62
N GLY A 227 7.89 7.06 -2.62
CA GLY A 227 6.96 6.12 -3.25
C GLY A 227 6.67 4.91 -2.38
N ASP A 228 7.72 4.24 -1.95
CA ASP A 228 7.60 2.94 -1.32
C ASP A 228 7.56 2.97 0.22
N VAL A 229 7.96 4.06 0.88
CA VAL A 229 7.69 4.22 2.31
C VAL A 229 6.44 5.08 2.54
N ALA A 230 6.44 6.34 2.10
CA ALA A 230 5.32 7.23 2.40
C ALA A 230 4.04 6.86 1.64
N GLY A 231 4.15 6.54 0.34
CA GLY A 231 3.01 6.15 -0.51
C GLY A 231 2.35 4.85 -0.06
N MET A 232 3.15 3.82 0.23
CA MET A 232 2.66 2.53 0.71
C MET A 232 2.05 2.63 2.11
N GLY A 233 2.66 3.42 2.99
CA GLY A 233 2.10 3.64 4.31
C GLY A 233 0.72 4.29 4.27
N ALA A 234 0.50 5.25 3.38
CA ALA A 234 -0.82 5.86 3.19
C ALA A 234 -1.86 4.87 2.60
N ASP A 235 -1.45 4.00 1.66
CA ASP A 235 -2.29 2.94 1.09
C ASP A 235 -2.74 1.92 2.15
N LEU A 236 -1.81 1.43 2.96
CA LEU A 236 -2.12 0.47 4.01
C LEU A 236 -2.86 1.10 5.20
N TYR A 237 -2.64 2.40 5.47
CA TYR A 237 -3.47 3.17 6.40
C TYR A 237 -4.93 3.17 5.94
N GLU A 238 -5.18 3.48 4.67
CA GLU A 238 -6.52 3.47 4.07
C GLU A 238 -7.18 2.10 4.19
N SER A 239 -6.48 1.03 3.82
CA SER A 239 -6.98 -0.35 3.89
C SER A 239 -7.35 -0.76 5.31
N TYR A 240 -6.50 -0.42 6.28
CA TYR A 240 -6.69 -0.71 7.69
C TYR A 240 -7.92 -0.01 8.27
N VAL A 241 -7.99 1.27 8.06
CA VAL A 241 -9.10 2.10 8.54
C VAL A 241 -10.40 1.74 7.83
N GLY A 242 -10.37 1.60 6.49
CA GLY A 242 -11.53 1.24 5.69
C GLY A 242 -12.15 -0.10 6.10
N SER A 243 -11.33 -1.11 6.37
CA SER A 243 -11.81 -2.41 6.82
C SER A 243 -12.44 -2.35 8.22
N ILE A 244 -11.84 -1.63 9.16
CA ILE A 244 -12.39 -1.48 10.51
C ILE A 244 -13.73 -0.75 10.47
N ILE A 245 -13.83 0.36 9.73
CA ILE A 245 -15.04 1.17 9.67
C ILE A 245 -16.16 0.44 8.94
N SER A 246 -15.88 -0.20 7.80
CA SER A 246 -16.91 -0.99 7.09
C SER A 246 -17.39 -2.18 7.91
N ALA A 247 -16.48 -2.89 8.61
CA ALA A 247 -16.87 -3.95 9.51
C ALA A 247 -17.71 -3.43 10.71
N SER A 248 -17.36 -2.26 11.24
CA SER A 248 -18.17 -1.63 12.30
C SER A 248 -19.59 -1.27 11.82
N ALA A 249 -19.72 -0.73 10.61
CA ALA A 249 -21.02 -0.40 10.02
C ALA A 249 -21.88 -1.65 9.79
N LEU A 250 -21.31 -2.67 9.13
CA LEU A 250 -22.00 -3.94 8.89
C LEU A 250 -22.32 -4.68 10.19
N GLY A 251 -21.52 -4.53 11.24
CA GLY A 251 -21.80 -5.06 12.57
C GLY A 251 -23.02 -4.41 13.23
N VAL A 252 -23.20 -3.10 13.06
CA VAL A 252 -24.41 -2.39 13.52
C VAL A 252 -25.64 -2.89 12.80
N ALA A 253 -25.58 -3.07 11.49
CA ALA A 253 -26.68 -3.60 10.69
C ALA A 253 -27.01 -5.06 11.06
N ALA A 254 -26.01 -5.92 11.23
CA ALA A 254 -26.18 -7.34 11.52
C ALA A 254 -26.74 -7.61 12.91
N PHE A 255 -26.42 -6.76 13.90
CA PHE A 255 -26.82 -6.92 15.30
C PHE A 255 -27.87 -5.89 15.78
N GLY A 256 -28.61 -5.26 14.85
CA GLY A 256 -29.69 -4.35 15.20
C GLY A 256 -29.26 -3.15 16.07
N GLY A 257 -28.07 -2.63 15.88
CA GLY A 257 -27.55 -1.46 16.61
C GLY A 257 -26.73 -1.79 17.86
N GLU A 258 -26.33 -3.04 18.06
CA GLU A 258 -25.50 -3.39 19.23
C GLU A 258 -24.06 -2.83 19.14
N LEU A 259 -23.66 -2.08 20.15
CA LEU A 259 -22.34 -1.47 20.24
C LEU A 259 -21.19 -2.48 20.28
N LYS A 260 -21.45 -3.70 20.80
CA LYS A 260 -20.44 -4.76 20.88
C LYS A 260 -19.95 -5.19 19.50
N ALA A 261 -20.89 -5.37 18.55
CA ALA A 261 -20.57 -5.75 17.18
C ALA A 261 -19.84 -4.62 16.44
N MET A 262 -20.19 -3.36 16.72
CA MET A 262 -19.48 -2.20 16.20
C MET A 262 -18.04 -2.09 16.73
N ALA A 263 -17.81 -2.40 18.00
CA ALA A 263 -16.51 -2.27 18.65
C ALA A 263 -15.55 -3.42 18.37
N LEU A 264 -16.06 -4.61 18.01
CA LEU A 264 -15.24 -5.81 17.79
C LEU A 264 -14.10 -5.60 16.78
N PRO A 265 -14.31 -5.00 15.59
CA PRO A 265 -13.24 -4.75 14.62
C PRO A 265 -12.12 -3.88 15.20
N MET A 266 -12.47 -2.86 15.99
CA MET A 266 -11.50 -1.95 16.62
C MET A 266 -10.66 -2.67 17.69
N ILE A 267 -11.27 -3.57 18.47
CA ILE A 267 -10.57 -4.36 19.49
C ILE A 267 -9.68 -5.42 18.83
N MET A 268 -10.15 -6.02 17.73
CA MET A 268 -9.32 -6.91 16.89
C MET A 268 -8.07 -6.19 16.38
N ALA A 269 -8.22 -4.95 15.95
CA ALA A 269 -7.11 -4.10 15.53
C ALA A 269 -6.10 -3.86 16.67
N ALA A 270 -6.58 -3.55 17.88
CA ALA A 270 -5.73 -3.40 19.07
C ALA A 270 -5.00 -4.71 19.43
N LEU A 271 -5.68 -5.84 19.32
CA LEU A 271 -5.09 -7.17 19.53
C LEU A 271 -3.96 -7.44 18.49
N GLY A 272 -4.23 -7.13 17.23
CA GLY A 272 -3.26 -7.25 16.13
C GLY A 272 -1.99 -6.43 16.37
N ILE A 273 -2.12 -5.21 16.91
CA ILE A 273 -0.99 -4.37 17.31
C ILE A 273 -0.13 -5.07 18.35
N LEU A 274 -0.73 -5.60 19.41
CA LEU A 274 0.01 -6.28 20.48
C LEU A 274 0.73 -7.53 19.97
N ALA A 275 0.06 -8.34 19.16
CA ALA A 275 0.64 -9.53 18.54
C ALA A 275 1.80 -9.16 17.61
N SER A 276 1.66 -8.10 16.80
CA SER A 276 2.69 -7.60 15.90
C SER A 276 3.93 -7.11 16.67
N ILE A 277 3.74 -6.38 17.78
CA ILE A 277 4.86 -5.95 18.65
C ILE A 277 5.64 -7.16 19.17
N ILE A 278 4.95 -8.19 19.65
CA ILE A 278 5.59 -9.41 20.12
C ILE A 278 6.38 -10.06 18.98
N GLY A 279 5.80 -10.17 17.79
CA GLY A 279 6.43 -10.75 16.60
C GLY A 279 7.73 -10.06 16.21
N THR A 280 7.84 -8.73 16.33
CA THR A 280 9.06 -7.99 15.98
C THR A 280 10.30 -8.43 16.75
N PHE A 281 10.16 -8.90 17.98
CA PHE A 281 11.29 -9.38 18.78
C PHE A 281 11.88 -10.70 18.29
N PHE A 282 11.17 -11.46 17.45
CA PHE A 282 11.58 -12.73 16.89
C PHE A 282 12.24 -12.61 15.52
N VAL A 283 12.26 -11.42 14.93
CA VAL A 283 12.97 -11.14 13.67
C VAL A 283 14.46 -11.00 13.95
N ARG A 284 15.20 -12.06 13.69
CA ARG A 284 16.65 -12.13 13.88
C ARG A 284 17.28 -13.07 12.86
N THR A 285 18.45 -12.71 12.33
CA THR A 285 19.25 -13.54 11.42
C THR A 285 20.67 -13.75 11.96
N GLY A 286 21.42 -14.67 11.34
CA GLY A 286 22.88 -14.78 11.49
C GLY A 286 23.62 -13.89 10.49
N GLU A 287 24.81 -14.34 10.07
CA GLU A 287 25.63 -13.63 9.07
C GLU A 287 25.54 -14.25 7.66
N SER A 288 24.63 -15.21 7.46
CA SER A 288 24.40 -15.81 6.15
C SER A 288 23.65 -14.85 5.23
N THR A 289 24.17 -14.66 4.03
CA THR A 289 23.55 -13.90 2.93
C THR A 289 22.52 -14.72 2.14
N ASP A 290 22.32 -16.00 2.49
CA ASP A 290 21.35 -16.88 1.85
C ASP A 290 19.91 -16.36 2.02
N GLN A 291 19.25 -16.13 0.91
CA GLN A 291 17.91 -15.52 0.85
C GLN A 291 16.86 -16.36 1.61
N ARG A 292 16.94 -17.70 1.56
CA ARG A 292 15.99 -18.55 2.29
C ARG A 292 16.12 -18.39 3.81
N THR A 293 17.34 -18.23 4.29
CA THR A 293 17.63 -17.99 5.71
C THR A 293 17.09 -16.65 6.16
N LEU A 294 17.28 -15.60 5.35
CA LEU A 294 16.82 -14.25 5.62
C LEU A 294 15.30 -14.15 5.60
N LEU A 295 14.64 -14.72 4.57
CA LEU A 295 13.16 -14.81 4.49
C LEU A 295 12.57 -15.55 5.70
N SER A 296 13.20 -16.67 6.12
CA SER A 296 12.78 -17.42 7.30
C SER A 296 12.85 -16.57 8.58
N ALA A 297 13.82 -15.67 8.69
CA ALA A 297 13.94 -14.78 9.86
C ALA A 297 12.78 -13.79 9.95
N LEU A 298 12.37 -13.18 8.83
CA LEU A 298 11.22 -12.28 8.77
C LEU A 298 9.90 -13.02 9.01
N ARG A 299 9.72 -14.18 8.37
CA ARG A 299 8.52 -15.01 8.51
C ARG A 299 8.29 -15.51 9.94
N ARG A 300 9.35 -15.76 10.72
CA ARG A 300 9.17 -16.15 12.13
C ARG A 300 8.37 -15.11 12.91
N GLY A 301 8.64 -13.82 12.70
CA GLY A 301 7.91 -12.74 13.34
C GLY A 301 6.44 -12.64 12.89
N THR A 302 6.21 -12.66 11.57
CA THR A 302 4.85 -12.55 11.01
C THR A 302 3.98 -13.77 11.36
N ASN A 303 4.53 -14.99 11.24
CA ASN A 303 3.81 -16.22 11.59
C ASN A 303 3.49 -16.31 13.08
N LEU A 304 4.41 -15.91 13.95
CA LEU A 304 4.14 -15.87 15.39
C LEU A 304 3.02 -14.89 15.70
N SER A 305 3.02 -13.71 15.09
CA SER A 305 1.94 -12.73 15.24
C SER A 305 0.61 -13.32 14.79
N ALA A 306 0.57 -14.00 13.64
CA ALA A 306 -0.64 -14.64 13.13
C ALA A 306 -1.18 -15.72 14.09
N VAL A 307 -0.30 -16.55 14.66
CA VAL A 307 -0.69 -17.58 15.65
C VAL A 307 -1.25 -16.93 16.92
N ILE A 308 -0.61 -15.88 17.44
CA ILE A 308 -1.12 -15.16 18.63
C ILE A 308 -2.50 -14.57 18.34
N ILE A 309 -2.71 -13.95 17.17
CA ILE A 309 -3.99 -13.40 16.75
C ILE A 309 -5.04 -14.50 16.65
N ALA A 310 -4.72 -15.63 16.00
CA ALA A 310 -5.65 -16.76 15.86
C ALA A 310 -6.13 -17.29 17.21
N VAL A 311 -5.23 -17.46 18.17
CA VAL A 311 -5.60 -17.94 19.52
C VAL A 311 -6.41 -16.89 20.28
N ALA A 312 -5.95 -15.63 20.30
CA ALA A 312 -6.59 -14.59 21.09
C ALA A 312 -7.95 -14.16 20.53
N ALA A 313 -8.12 -14.16 19.20
CA ALA A 313 -9.39 -13.86 18.54
C ALA A 313 -10.51 -14.83 18.95
N PHE A 314 -10.20 -16.10 19.20
CA PHE A 314 -11.18 -17.07 19.68
C PHE A 314 -11.81 -16.63 21.02
N PHE A 315 -10.96 -16.26 21.97
CA PHE A 315 -11.44 -15.80 23.28
C PHE A 315 -12.11 -14.44 23.18
N LEU A 316 -11.62 -13.56 22.32
CA LEU A 316 -12.17 -12.23 22.11
C LEU A 316 -13.61 -12.30 21.56
N VAL A 317 -13.83 -13.04 20.48
CA VAL A 317 -15.16 -13.17 19.85
C VAL A 317 -16.16 -13.76 20.85
N ARG A 318 -15.80 -14.84 21.55
CA ARG A 318 -16.69 -15.47 22.55
C ARG A 318 -16.93 -14.58 23.77
N GLY A 319 -15.96 -13.78 24.17
CA GLY A 319 -16.11 -12.85 25.30
C GLY A 319 -16.93 -11.61 25.00
N VAL A 320 -16.90 -11.12 23.74
CA VAL A 320 -17.59 -9.90 23.32
C VAL A 320 -19.00 -10.20 22.80
N LEU A 321 -19.12 -11.14 21.87
CA LEU A 321 -20.40 -11.45 21.21
C LEU A 321 -21.16 -12.61 21.85
N GLY A 322 -20.47 -13.58 22.45
CA GLY A 322 -21.05 -14.79 22.99
C GLY A 322 -20.61 -16.06 22.27
N ALA A 323 -20.85 -17.22 22.90
CA ALA A 323 -20.41 -18.52 22.36
C ALA A 323 -21.18 -18.94 21.10
N GLU A 324 -22.41 -18.47 20.93
CA GLU A 324 -23.27 -18.70 19.76
C GLU A 324 -22.72 -18.11 18.47
N TYR A 325 -21.90 -17.05 18.57
CA TYR A 325 -21.28 -16.37 17.43
C TYR A 325 -19.86 -16.88 17.11
N THR A 326 -19.51 -18.10 17.51
CA THR A 326 -18.18 -18.70 17.21
C THR A 326 -17.91 -18.78 15.70
N GLY A 327 -18.95 -18.79 14.84
CA GLY A 327 -18.78 -18.70 13.38
C GLY A 327 -18.02 -17.46 12.92
N ILE A 328 -18.19 -16.33 13.60
CA ILE A 328 -17.47 -15.09 13.33
C ILE A 328 -15.94 -15.24 13.56
N TYR A 329 -15.55 -16.01 14.56
CA TYR A 329 -14.13 -16.35 14.76
C TYR A 329 -13.54 -17.07 13.53
N PHE A 330 -14.28 -18.05 12.97
CA PHE A 330 -13.81 -18.75 11.78
C PHE A 330 -13.74 -17.84 10.55
N ALA A 331 -14.59 -16.82 10.44
CA ALA A 331 -14.48 -15.80 9.41
C ALA A 331 -13.19 -14.97 9.55
N ILE A 332 -12.88 -14.52 10.77
CA ILE A 332 -11.62 -13.81 11.07
C ILE A 332 -10.40 -14.69 10.74
N LEU A 333 -10.46 -15.95 11.15
CA LEU A 333 -9.39 -16.92 10.88
C LEU A 333 -9.22 -17.17 9.37
N ALA A 334 -10.32 -17.27 8.62
CA ALA A 334 -10.27 -17.41 7.16
C ALA A 334 -9.55 -16.23 6.50
N GLY A 335 -9.82 -15.00 6.95
CA GLY A 335 -9.10 -13.80 6.47
C GLY A 335 -7.62 -13.82 6.83
N LEU A 336 -7.26 -14.17 8.06
CA LEU A 336 -5.87 -14.28 8.51
C LEU A 336 -5.09 -15.32 7.68
N VAL A 337 -5.68 -16.49 7.46
CA VAL A 337 -5.09 -17.58 6.66
C VAL A 337 -4.99 -17.15 5.19
N ALA A 338 -6.02 -16.50 4.64
CA ALA A 338 -5.99 -16.00 3.27
C ALA A 338 -4.83 -14.99 3.05
N GLY A 339 -4.58 -14.10 4.01
CA GLY A 339 -3.44 -13.17 3.94
C GLY A 339 -2.10 -13.88 3.86
N VAL A 340 -1.88 -14.89 4.69
CA VAL A 340 -0.65 -15.71 4.67
C VAL A 340 -0.51 -16.47 3.35
N LEU A 341 -1.60 -17.07 2.84
CA LEU A 341 -1.58 -17.83 1.59
C LEU A 341 -1.36 -16.94 0.36
N ILE A 342 -1.94 -15.73 0.32
CA ILE A 342 -1.71 -14.76 -0.77
C ILE A 342 -0.24 -14.34 -0.77
N GLY A 343 0.32 -14.02 0.40
CA GLY A 343 1.74 -13.72 0.52
C GLY A 343 2.63 -14.85 0.01
N ALA A 344 2.37 -16.08 0.41
CA ALA A 344 3.10 -17.25 -0.06
C ALA A 344 2.94 -17.49 -1.58
N SER A 345 1.74 -17.26 -2.13
CA SER A 345 1.50 -17.34 -3.57
C SER A 345 2.29 -16.29 -4.35
N THR A 346 2.29 -15.05 -3.87
CA THR A 346 3.05 -13.97 -4.51
C THR A 346 4.54 -14.29 -4.51
N GLU A 347 5.08 -14.72 -3.36
CA GLU A 347 6.47 -15.13 -3.25
C GLU A 347 6.83 -16.27 -4.20
N TYR A 348 5.96 -17.28 -4.35
CA TYR A 348 6.19 -18.40 -5.27
C TYR A 348 6.37 -17.92 -6.72
N PHE A 349 5.61 -16.90 -7.16
CA PHE A 349 5.68 -16.40 -8.53
C PHE A 349 6.72 -15.31 -8.74
N THR A 350 7.21 -14.66 -7.68
CA THR A 350 8.11 -13.49 -7.82
C THR A 350 9.52 -13.73 -7.31
N SER A 351 9.75 -14.67 -6.38
CA SER A 351 11.08 -14.90 -5.82
C SER A 351 11.96 -15.73 -6.76
N ASP A 352 13.22 -15.37 -6.84
CA ASP A 352 14.30 -16.06 -7.55
C ASP A 352 14.61 -17.47 -7.01
N THR A 353 14.15 -17.77 -5.81
CA THR A 353 14.31 -19.09 -5.20
C THR A 353 13.40 -20.16 -5.82
N TYR A 354 12.40 -19.76 -6.59
CA TYR A 354 11.40 -20.66 -7.18
C TYR A 354 11.47 -20.73 -8.71
N LYS A 355 11.02 -21.87 -9.23
CA LYS A 355 11.05 -22.17 -10.68
C LYS A 355 10.37 -21.14 -11.58
N PRO A 356 9.24 -20.49 -11.24
CA PRO A 356 8.61 -19.53 -12.14
C PRO A 356 9.56 -18.38 -12.52
N THR A 357 10.22 -17.76 -11.57
CA THR A 357 11.16 -16.65 -11.79
C THR A 357 12.45 -17.15 -12.45
N GLN A 358 12.97 -18.33 -12.04
CA GLN A 358 14.14 -18.94 -12.70
C GLN A 358 13.85 -19.24 -14.18
N GLY A 359 12.66 -19.82 -14.49
CA GLY A 359 12.25 -20.08 -15.87
C GLY A 359 12.03 -18.80 -16.67
N LEU A 360 11.63 -17.69 -16.02
CA LEU A 360 11.59 -16.38 -16.66
C LEU A 360 13.01 -15.90 -17.00
N ALA A 361 13.99 -16.05 -16.11
CA ALA A 361 15.38 -15.72 -16.37
C ALA A 361 15.97 -16.53 -17.53
N ASP A 362 15.60 -17.80 -17.69
CA ASP A 362 16.00 -18.63 -18.84
C ASP A 362 15.56 -18.03 -20.19
N THR A 363 14.41 -17.33 -20.24
CA THR A 363 13.92 -16.69 -21.45
C THR A 363 14.76 -15.51 -21.90
N ALA A 364 15.56 -14.92 -20.99
CA ALA A 364 16.48 -13.82 -21.31
C ALA A 364 17.62 -14.26 -22.27
N LEU A 365 17.95 -15.54 -22.30
CA LEU A 365 18.95 -16.10 -23.23
C LEU A 365 18.58 -15.89 -24.71
N THR A 366 17.31 -15.76 -25.02
CA THR A 366 16.82 -15.53 -26.38
C THR A 366 16.54 -14.07 -26.70
N GLY A 367 16.66 -13.19 -25.70
CA GLY A 367 16.61 -11.74 -25.87
C GLY A 367 15.45 -11.03 -25.15
N SER A 368 15.38 -9.70 -25.33
CA SER A 368 14.43 -8.86 -24.61
C SER A 368 12.97 -9.17 -24.91
N ALA A 369 12.63 -9.53 -26.15
CA ALA A 369 11.24 -9.84 -26.52
C ALA A 369 10.68 -11.06 -25.77
N THR A 370 11.48 -12.10 -25.63
CA THR A 370 11.07 -13.36 -24.97
C THR A 370 10.91 -13.21 -23.46
N ILE A 371 11.79 -12.45 -22.79
CA ILE A 371 11.61 -12.19 -21.36
C ILE A 371 10.40 -11.28 -21.10
N MET A 372 10.09 -10.35 -21.99
CA MET A 372 8.89 -9.54 -21.92
C MET A 372 7.61 -10.39 -22.02
N ILE A 373 7.52 -11.23 -23.04
CA ILE A 373 6.37 -12.14 -23.21
C ILE A 373 6.28 -13.11 -22.02
N GLY A 374 7.41 -13.66 -21.58
CA GLY A 374 7.50 -14.55 -20.44
C GLY A 374 6.94 -13.95 -19.15
N GLY A 375 7.34 -12.71 -18.82
CA GLY A 375 6.88 -12.02 -17.62
C GLY A 375 5.40 -11.63 -17.66
N LEU A 376 4.89 -11.20 -18.83
CA LEU A 376 3.45 -10.98 -19.02
C LEU A 376 2.67 -12.28 -18.79
N GLY A 377 3.10 -13.38 -19.39
CA GLY A 377 2.45 -14.69 -19.23
C GLY A 377 2.50 -15.18 -17.77
N LEU A 378 3.65 -15.04 -17.11
CA LEU A 378 3.83 -15.42 -15.70
C LEU A 378 2.91 -14.59 -14.80
N GLY A 379 2.86 -13.29 -14.99
CA GLY A 379 1.99 -12.41 -14.22
C GLY A 379 0.51 -12.75 -14.40
N MET A 380 0.05 -13.03 -15.63
CA MET A 380 -1.32 -13.49 -15.88
C MET A 380 -1.61 -14.80 -15.14
N LEU A 381 -0.70 -15.78 -15.20
CA LEU A 381 -0.85 -17.05 -14.51
C LEU A 381 -0.88 -16.90 -13.00
N SER A 382 -0.11 -15.97 -12.45
CA SER A 382 -0.01 -15.74 -11.01
C SER A 382 -1.31 -15.25 -10.37
N THR A 383 -2.29 -14.79 -11.15
CA THR A 383 -3.59 -14.33 -10.63
C THR A 383 -4.47 -15.46 -10.11
N ILE A 384 -4.26 -16.70 -10.58
CA ILE A 384 -5.13 -17.86 -10.28
C ILE A 384 -5.21 -18.11 -8.77
N LEU A 385 -4.06 -18.26 -8.12
CA LEU A 385 -4.03 -18.63 -6.69
C LEU A 385 -4.66 -17.57 -5.79
N PRO A 386 -4.30 -16.27 -5.88
CA PRO A 386 -4.93 -15.22 -5.07
C PRO A 386 -6.44 -15.13 -5.26
N ILE A 387 -6.95 -15.32 -6.51
CA ILE A 387 -8.39 -15.31 -6.76
C ILE A 387 -9.08 -16.48 -6.07
N VAL A 388 -8.54 -17.69 -6.21
CA VAL A 388 -9.12 -18.87 -5.56
C VAL A 388 -9.10 -18.70 -4.04
N ILE A 389 -7.98 -18.20 -3.47
CA ILE A 389 -7.87 -17.96 -2.03
C ILE A 389 -8.91 -16.95 -1.55
N VAL A 390 -9.06 -15.81 -2.24
CA VAL A 390 -10.05 -14.79 -1.88
C VAL A 390 -11.47 -15.30 -2.05
N ALA A 391 -11.78 -16.01 -3.15
CA ALA A 391 -13.10 -16.60 -3.38
C ALA A 391 -13.49 -17.61 -2.29
N VAL A 392 -12.59 -18.50 -1.91
CA VAL A 392 -12.79 -19.43 -0.81
C VAL A 392 -12.97 -18.69 0.51
N CYS A 393 -12.13 -17.68 0.78
CA CYS A 393 -12.23 -16.85 1.97
C CYS A 393 -13.61 -16.17 2.08
N ILE A 394 -14.10 -15.57 0.99
CA ILE A 394 -15.43 -14.94 0.92
C ILE A 394 -16.54 -15.96 1.25
N LEU A 395 -16.53 -17.11 0.59
CA LEU A 395 -17.56 -18.14 0.82
C LEU A 395 -17.51 -18.67 2.24
N VAL A 396 -16.33 -19.02 2.73
CA VAL A 396 -16.18 -19.50 4.13
C VAL A 396 -16.66 -18.43 5.09
N ALA A 397 -16.14 -17.20 5.01
CA ALA A 397 -16.50 -16.11 5.91
C ALA A 397 -18.01 -15.83 5.90
N TYR A 398 -18.64 -15.84 4.73
CA TYR A 398 -20.07 -15.60 4.60
C TYR A 398 -20.90 -16.68 5.29
N TYR A 399 -20.66 -17.95 4.97
CA TYR A 399 -21.50 -19.05 5.47
C TYR A 399 -21.25 -19.39 6.93
N VAL A 400 -19.99 -19.37 7.41
CA VAL A 400 -19.70 -19.67 8.83
C VAL A 400 -20.23 -18.59 9.78
N SER A 401 -20.38 -17.35 9.29
CA SER A 401 -20.99 -16.25 10.07
C SER A 401 -22.50 -16.27 10.09
N GLY A 402 -23.15 -17.21 9.39
CA GLY A 402 -24.60 -17.31 9.35
C GLY A 402 -25.25 -16.62 8.15
N GLY A 403 -24.50 -16.35 7.08
CA GLY A 403 -25.00 -15.70 5.85
C GLY A 403 -26.10 -16.47 5.13
N GLY A 404 -26.21 -17.78 5.33
CA GLY A 404 -27.33 -18.58 4.83
C GLY A 404 -28.68 -18.25 5.45
N ALA A 405 -28.70 -17.73 6.68
CA ALA A 405 -29.90 -17.30 7.39
C ALA A 405 -30.11 -15.78 7.34
N SER A 406 -29.00 -15.00 7.34
CA SER A 406 -29.04 -13.54 7.34
C SER A 406 -27.91 -12.99 6.48
N THR A 407 -28.25 -12.31 5.38
CA THR A 407 -27.27 -11.66 4.49
C THR A 407 -26.39 -10.66 5.24
N ALA A 408 -26.95 -9.88 6.17
CA ALA A 408 -26.22 -8.93 6.98
C ALA A 408 -25.13 -9.62 7.84
N MET A 409 -25.45 -10.77 8.44
CA MET A 409 -24.46 -11.56 9.20
C MET A 409 -23.34 -12.09 8.30
N GLY A 410 -23.67 -12.57 7.10
CA GLY A 410 -22.67 -13.03 6.13
C GLY A 410 -21.74 -11.90 5.68
N LEU A 411 -22.28 -10.73 5.37
CA LEU A 411 -21.50 -9.54 4.97
C LEU A 411 -20.61 -9.03 6.12
N TYR A 412 -21.12 -9.05 7.34
CA TYR A 412 -20.32 -8.76 8.54
C TYR A 412 -19.14 -9.74 8.68
N GLY A 413 -19.38 -11.04 8.43
CA GLY A 413 -18.33 -12.05 8.42
C GLY A 413 -17.23 -11.76 7.39
N ILE A 414 -17.60 -11.37 6.17
CA ILE A 414 -16.63 -10.99 5.12
C ILE A 414 -15.82 -9.76 5.55
N ALA A 415 -16.47 -8.75 6.12
CA ALA A 415 -15.80 -7.55 6.60
C ALA A 415 -14.82 -7.86 7.74
N LEU A 416 -15.20 -8.77 8.67
CA LEU A 416 -14.31 -9.23 9.72
C LEU A 416 -13.18 -10.13 9.20
N ALA A 417 -13.36 -10.85 8.09
CA ALA A 417 -12.25 -11.53 7.41
C ALA A 417 -11.22 -10.52 6.88
N ALA A 418 -11.65 -9.38 6.33
CA ALA A 418 -10.75 -8.29 5.94
C ALA A 418 -9.96 -7.73 7.14
N VAL A 419 -10.64 -7.52 8.28
CA VAL A 419 -9.99 -7.08 9.53
C VAL A 419 -9.02 -8.16 10.05
N GLY A 420 -9.40 -9.43 9.98
CA GLY A 420 -8.54 -10.56 10.34
C GLY A 420 -7.27 -10.65 9.50
N MET A 421 -7.40 -10.46 8.19
CA MET A 421 -6.26 -10.37 7.28
C MET A 421 -5.33 -9.23 7.68
N LEU A 422 -5.85 -8.04 7.93
CA LEU A 422 -5.09 -6.83 8.28
C LEU A 422 -4.63 -6.80 9.75
N ALA A 423 -4.99 -7.78 10.56
CA ALA A 423 -4.58 -7.80 11.97
C ALA A 423 -3.06 -7.94 12.16
N THR A 424 -2.34 -8.51 11.19
CA THR A 424 -0.86 -8.57 11.18
C THR A 424 -0.19 -7.34 10.59
N LEU A 425 -0.95 -6.30 10.19
CA LEU A 425 -0.45 -5.18 9.40
C LEU A 425 0.77 -4.49 10.02
N GLY A 426 0.80 -4.33 11.35
CA GLY A 426 1.92 -3.66 12.02
C GLY A 426 3.28 -4.28 11.70
N ILE A 427 3.38 -5.60 11.75
CA ILE A 427 4.62 -6.31 11.42
C ILE A 427 4.77 -6.53 9.91
N THR A 428 3.69 -6.76 9.17
CA THR A 428 3.74 -6.92 7.71
C THR A 428 4.25 -5.65 7.04
N LEU A 429 3.75 -4.48 7.43
CA LEU A 429 4.25 -3.20 6.92
C LEU A 429 5.69 -2.93 7.38
N ALA A 430 6.10 -3.42 8.56
CA ALA A 430 7.49 -3.32 8.99
C ALA A 430 8.43 -4.14 8.08
N THR A 431 7.99 -5.31 7.62
CA THR A 431 8.76 -6.15 6.68
C THR A 431 8.74 -5.62 5.25
N ASP A 432 7.81 -4.75 4.91
CA ASP A 432 7.68 -4.13 3.61
C ASP A 432 8.50 -2.82 3.55
N ALA A 433 8.28 -1.92 4.50
CA ALA A 433 8.96 -0.63 4.56
C ALA A 433 10.47 -0.71 4.90
N TYR A 434 11.01 -1.88 5.25
CA TYR A 434 12.45 -2.03 5.42
C TYR A 434 13.18 -2.11 4.07
N GLY A 435 12.52 -2.60 3.00
CA GLY A 435 13.12 -2.77 1.67
C GLY A 435 13.74 -1.48 1.13
N PRO A 436 12.98 -0.39 0.98
CA PRO A 436 13.53 0.90 0.53
C PRO A 436 14.67 1.45 1.39
N VAL A 437 14.71 1.12 2.67
CA VAL A 437 15.82 1.50 3.56
C VAL A 437 17.07 0.68 3.25
N ALA A 438 16.92 -0.60 2.91
CA ALA A 438 18.02 -1.47 2.54
C ALA A 438 18.60 -1.12 1.17
N ASP A 439 17.74 -0.85 0.19
CA ASP A 439 18.09 -0.40 -1.14
C ASP A 439 18.89 0.91 -1.11
N ASN A 440 18.34 1.94 -0.50
CA ASN A 440 19.05 3.20 -0.26
C ASN A 440 20.36 3.04 0.51
N ALA A 441 20.46 2.06 1.42
CA ALA A 441 21.73 1.78 2.10
C ALA A 441 22.77 1.21 1.13
N GLY A 442 22.35 0.42 0.15
CA GLY A 442 23.18 -0.06 -0.96
C GLY A 442 23.68 1.09 -1.82
N GLY A 443 22.78 1.98 -2.24
CA GLY A 443 23.15 3.18 -3.00
C GLY A 443 24.13 4.08 -2.26
N ILE A 444 23.93 4.31 -0.96
CA ILE A 444 24.89 5.08 -0.14
C ILE A 444 26.23 4.35 -0.02
N ALA A 445 26.25 3.02 0.09
CA ALA A 445 27.48 2.25 0.18
C ALA A 445 28.30 2.35 -1.12
N GLU A 446 27.65 2.30 -2.29
CA GLU A 446 28.27 2.46 -3.59
C GLU A 446 28.80 3.89 -3.78
N MET A 447 27.94 4.90 -3.60
CA MET A 447 28.32 6.31 -3.74
C MET A 447 29.43 6.74 -2.79
N ALA A 448 29.52 6.12 -1.60
CA ALA A 448 30.55 6.42 -0.62
C ALA A 448 31.83 5.60 -0.81
N GLY A 449 31.86 4.68 -1.78
CA GLY A 449 33.01 3.81 -2.05
C GLY A 449 33.39 2.95 -0.86
N LEU A 450 32.40 2.34 -0.19
CA LEU A 450 32.65 1.45 0.96
C LEU A 450 33.26 0.13 0.48
N GLU A 451 33.75 -0.65 1.46
CA GLU A 451 34.39 -1.95 1.22
C GLU A 451 33.41 -2.92 0.49
N PRO A 452 33.87 -3.78 -0.44
CA PRO A 452 33.00 -4.68 -1.22
C PRO A 452 32.11 -5.58 -0.37
N GLU A 453 32.58 -6.03 0.81
CA GLU A 453 31.78 -6.84 1.71
C GLU A 453 30.57 -6.07 2.28
N VAL A 454 30.63 -4.75 2.34
CA VAL A 454 29.48 -3.92 2.76
C VAL A 454 28.44 -3.92 1.68
N ARG A 455 28.86 -3.76 0.43
CA ARG A 455 27.95 -3.82 -0.74
C ARG A 455 27.29 -5.21 -0.82
N GLU A 456 28.04 -6.30 -0.67
CA GLU A 456 27.48 -7.66 -0.65
C GLU A 456 26.38 -7.82 0.41
N ARG A 457 26.59 -7.27 1.62
CA ARG A 457 25.60 -7.33 2.69
C ARG A 457 24.39 -6.46 2.41
N THR A 458 24.57 -5.27 1.85
CA THR A 458 23.43 -4.39 1.49
C THR A 458 22.63 -4.96 0.33
N ASP A 459 23.27 -5.53 -0.68
CA ASP A 459 22.62 -6.20 -1.82
C ASP A 459 21.80 -7.42 -1.36
N ALA A 460 22.32 -8.20 -0.38
CA ALA A 460 21.56 -9.29 0.21
C ALA A 460 20.31 -8.82 0.96
N LEU A 461 20.39 -7.67 1.66
CA LEU A 461 19.24 -7.05 2.32
C LEU A 461 18.26 -6.46 1.32
N ASP A 462 18.74 -5.85 0.24
CA ASP A 462 17.89 -5.30 -0.82
C ASP A 462 17.14 -6.42 -1.57
N SER A 463 17.80 -7.49 -1.97
CA SER A 463 17.15 -8.65 -2.60
C SER A 463 16.07 -9.27 -1.70
N LEU A 464 16.31 -9.34 -0.38
CA LEU A 464 15.30 -9.73 0.59
C LEU A 464 14.15 -8.71 0.62
N GLY A 465 14.46 -7.41 0.54
CA GLY A 465 13.50 -6.30 0.49
C GLY A 465 12.54 -6.40 -0.67
N ASN A 466 13.04 -6.67 -1.87
CA ASN A 466 12.21 -6.82 -3.07
C ASN A 466 11.24 -8.00 -2.97
N THR A 467 11.70 -9.13 -2.41
CA THR A 467 10.83 -10.30 -2.19
C THR A 467 9.73 -9.99 -1.16
N THR A 468 10.07 -9.31 -0.06
CA THR A 468 9.08 -8.94 0.96
C THR A 468 8.14 -7.85 0.49
N ALA A 469 8.62 -6.87 -0.28
CA ALA A 469 7.78 -5.84 -0.89
C ALA A 469 6.77 -6.44 -1.89
N ALA A 470 7.17 -7.41 -2.71
CA ALA A 470 6.23 -8.13 -3.58
C ALA A 470 5.16 -8.86 -2.75
N THR A 471 5.56 -9.54 -1.67
CA THR A 471 4.65 -10.24 -0.75
C THR A 471 3.69 -9.27 -0.06
N GLY A 472 4.18 -8.12 0.40
CA GLY A 472 3.40 -7.05 1.01
C GLY A 472 2.37 -6.44 0.05
N LYS A 473 2.75 -6.23 -1.21
CA LYS A 473 1.84 -5.77 -2.27
C LYS A 473 0.73 -6.79 -2.54
N GLY A 474 1.05 -8.07 -2.65
CA GLY A 474 0.05 -9.15 -2.77
C GLY A 474 -0.94 -9.17 -1.61
N PHE A 475 -0.45 -9.04 -0.39
CA PHE A 475 -1.25 -8.92 0.83
C PHE A 475 -2.16 -7.67 0.81
N ALA A 476 -1.62 -6.51 0.41
CA ALA A 476 -2.37 -5.26 0.29
C ALA A 476 -3.51 -5.37 -0.73
N ILE A 477 -3.24 -5.96 -1.91
CA ILE A 477 -4.22 -6.16 -2.97
C ILE A 477 -5.31 -7.13 -2.52
N GLY A 478 -4.95 -8.24 -1.87
CA GLY A 478 -5.91 -9.22 -1.34
C GLY A 478 -6.83 -8.64 -0.26
N SER A 479 -6.26 -7.86 0.67
CA SER A 479 -7.06 -7.18 1.70
C SER A 479 -7.99 -6.12 1.12
N ALA A 480 -7.57 -5.43 0.07
CA ALA A 480 -8.40 -4.44 -0.62
C ALA A 480 -9.61 -5.07 -1.30
N ALA A 481 -9.49 -6.27 -1.88
CA ALA A 481 -10.62 -6.96 -2.48
C ALA A 481 -11.71 -7.27 -1.44
N LEU A 482 -11.33 -7.79 -0.27
CA LEU A 482 -12.28 -8.04 0.84
C LEU A 482 -12.86 -6.74 1.40
N THR A 483 -12.03 -5.71 1.58
CA THR A 483 -12.46 -4.39 2.06
C THR A 483 -13.42 -3.73 1.06
N ALA A 484 -13.13 -3.80 -0.24
CA ALA A 484 -14.00 -3.24 -1.28
C ALA A 484 -15.38 -3.89 -1.28
N LEU A 485 -15.45 -5.22 -1.11
CA LEU A 485 -16.74 -5.92 -0.99
C LEU A 485 -17.53 -5.46 0.24
N ALA A 486 -16.86 -5.28 1.38
CA ALA A 486 -17.48 -4.73 2.58
C ALA A 486 -17.98 -3.28 2.37
N LEU A 487 -17.20 -2.47 1.65
CA LEU A 487 -17.59 -1.08 1.31
C LEU A 487 -18.76 -1.02 0.32
N ILE A 488 -18.85 -1.95 -0.65
CA ILE A 488 -20.01 -2.05 -1.55
C ILE A 488 -21.26 -2.35 -0.74
N ALA A 489 -21.17 -3.28 0.22
CA ALA A 489 -22.27 -3.57 1.13
C ALA A 489 -22.67 -2.34 1.97
N SER A 490 -21.69 -1.62 2.52
CA SER A 490 -21.92 -0.38 3.27
C SER A 490 -22.52 0.74 2.38
N TYR A 491 -22.17 0.78 1.09
CA TYR A 491 -22.80 1.69 0.13
C TYR A 491 -24.29 1.38 -0.03
N ILE A 492 -24.67 0.09 -0.16
CA ILE A 492 -26.06 -0.31 -0.27
C ILE A 492 -26.85 0.07 0.99
N GLU A 493 -26.29 -0.17 2.17
CA GLU A 493 -26.88 0.28 3.44
C GLU A 493 -27.05 1.80 3.50
N LYS A 494 -26.05 2.55 3.04
CA LYS A 494 -26.13 4.01 2.98
C LYS A 494 -27.24 4.51 2.02
N VAL A 495 -27.41 3.85 0.90
CA VAL A 495 -28.52 4.13 -0.06
C VAL A 495 -29.87 3.88 0.60
N GLN A 496 -30.04 2.81 1.38
CA GLN A 496 -31.24 2.53 2.16
C GLN A 496 -31.50 3.58 3.24
N GLU A 497 -30.46 3.99 3.98
CA GLU A 497 -30.53 5.04 5.01
C GLU A 497 -31.02 6.38 4.44
N VAL A 498 -30.60 6.72 3.23
CA VAL A 498 -31.02 7.95 2.51
C VAL A 498 -32.49 7.87 2.03
N GLY A 499 -33.12 6.70 2.10
CA GLY A 499 -34.55 6.54 1.83
C GLY A 499 -34.89 5.82 0.53
N ALA A 500 -33.91 5.22 -0.17
CA ALA A 500 -34.22 4.36 -1.31
C ALA A 500 -34.75 3.00 -0.83
N ALA A 501 -35.93 2.61 -1.33
CA ALA A 501 -36.55 1.32 -1.01
C ALA A 501 -35.90 0.21 -1.83
N VAL A 502 -34.72 -0.27 -1.41
CA VAL A 502 -33.96 -1.31 -2.10
C VAL A 502 -33.51 -2.41 -1.15
N THR A 503 -33.39 -3.61 -1.69
CA THR A 503 -32.83 -4.78 -1.03
C THR A 503 -31.59 -5.25 -1.79
N PHE A 504 -30.76 -6.12 -1.17
CA PHE A 504 -29.60 -6.70 -1.85
C PHE A 504 -29.97 -7.49 -3.13
N ASN A 505 -31.21 -7.96 -3.25
CA ASN A 505 -31.70 -8.70 -4.42
C ASN A 505 -32.00 -7.80 -5.64
N ASP A 506 -32.09 -6.49 -5.45
CA ASP A 506 -32.40 -5.54 -6.53
C ASP A 506 -31.22 -5.25 -7.47
N PHE A 507 -30.02 -5.75 -7.15
CA PHE A 507 -28.79 -5.52 -7.90
C PHE A 507 -28.43 -6.70 -8.84
N SER A 508 -29.44 -7.19 -9.58
CA SER A 508 -29.22 -8.25 -10.56
C SER A 508 -28.35 -7.78 -11.74
N VAL A 509 -27.37 -8.57 -12.14
CA VAL A 509 -26.56 -8.33 -13.34
C VAL A 509 -27.40 -8.36 -14.64
N MET A 510 -28.62 -8.90 -14.59
CA MET A 510 -29.57 -8.86 -15.71
C MET A 510 -30.24 -7.50 -15.85
N THR A 511 -30.13 -6.62 -14.86
CA THR A 511 -30.64 -5.25 -14.97
C THR A 511 -29.68 -4.43 -15.86
N PRO A 512 -30.15 -3.83 -16.98
CA PRO A 512 -29.26 -3.16 -17.93
C PRO A 512 -28.38 -2.07 -17.31
N VAL A 513 -28.92 -1.32 -16.35
CA VAL A 513 -28.20 -0.25 -15.64
C VAL A 513 -27.05 -0.80 -14.81
N VAL A 514 -27.26 -1.93 -14.12
CA VAL A 514 -26.20 -2.62 -13.36
C VAL A 514 -25.14 -3.17 -14.30
N LEU A 515 -25.57 -3.77 -15.42
CA LEU A 515 -24.64 -4.34 -16.40
C LEU A 515 -23.78 -3.25 -17.08
N VAL A 516 -24.37 -2.12 -17.46
CA VAL A 516 -23.63 -0.96 -18.01
C VAL A 516 -22.64 -0.41 -16.97
N GLY A 517 -23.08 -0.27 -15.72
CA GLY A 517 -22.19 0.10 -14.62
C GLY A 517 -21.00 -0.86 -14.49
N LEU A 518 -21.27 -2.18 -14.54
CA LEU A 518 -20.24 -3.22 -14.46
C LEU A 518 -19.21 -3.11 -15.59
N PHE A 519 -19.62 -2.87 -16.83
CA PHE A 519 -18.70 -2.65 -17.94
C PHE A 519 -17.82 -1.40 -17.75
N ILE A 520 -18.42 -0.29 -17.32
CA ILE A 520 -17.67 0.94 -17.02
C ILE A 520 -16.67 0.67 -15.91
N GLY A 521 -17.11 0.03 -14.82
CA GLY A 521 -16.25 -0.33 -13.70
C GLY A 521 -15.12 -1.27 -14.08
N ALA A 522 -15.40 -2.29 -14.89
CA ALA A 522 -14.37 -3.23 -15.35
C ALA A 522 -13.32 -2.56 -16.27
N CYS A 523 -13.71 -1.56 -17.05
CA CYS A 523 -12.80 -0.79 -17.90
C CYS A 523 -11.91 0.18 -17.09
N LEU A 524 -12.41 0.74 -16.00
CA LEU A 524 -11.78 1.85 -15.29
C LEU A 524 -10.36 1.53 -14.76
N PRO A 525 -10.04 0.37 -14.16
CA PRO A 525 -8.68 0.04 -13.76
C PRO A 525 -7.69 0.01 -14.93
N PHE A 526 -8.11 -0.44 -16.10
CA PHE A 526 -7.26 -0.43 -17.31
C PHE A 526 -6.96 1.00 -17.78
N VAL A 527 -7.98 1.87 -17.82
CA VAL A 527 -7.79 3.28 -18.16
C VAL A 527 -6.86 3.96 -17.15
N PHE A 528 -7.07 3.70 -15.87
CA PHE A 528 -6.26 4.26 -14.79
C PHE A 528 -4.80 3.76 -14.87
N ALA A 529 -4.59 2.48 -15.10
CA ALA A 529 -3.26 1.91 -15.31
C ALA A 529 -2.55 2.53 -16.52
N ALA A 530 -3.27 2.67 -17.65
CA ALA A 530 -2.73 3.29 -18.83
C ALA A 530 -2.30 4.75 -18.58
N LEU A 531 -3.12 5.53 -17.87
CA LEU A 531 -2.80 6.90 -17.52
C LEU A 531 -1.56 6.99 -16.62
N THR A 532 -1.48 6.17 -15.58
CA THR A 532 -0.34 6.18 -14.65
C THR A 532 0.95 5.72 -15.34
N MET A 533 0.90 4.67 -16.18
CA MET A 533 2.07 4.22 -16.95
C MET A 533 2.56 5.29 -17.93
N GLN A 534 1.66 5.92 -18.68
CA GLN A 534 2.02 7.01 -19.60
C GLN A 534 2.60 8.22 -18.84
N SER A 535 2.09 8.49 -17.64
CA SER A 535 2.59 9.54 -16.77
C SER A 535 4.03 9.27 -16.32
N VAL A 536 4.35 8.02 -15.95
CA VAL A 536 5.74 7.62 -15.65
C VAL A 536 6.62 7.82 -16.88
N GLY A 537 6.18 7.36 -18.05
CA GLY A 537 6.96 7.50 -19.30
C GLY A 537 7.27 8.97 -19.66
N ARG A 538 6.27 9.87 -19.54
CA ARG A 538 6.50 11.31 -19.79
C ARG A 538 7.42 11.96 -18.76
N ALA A 539 7.25 11.60 -17.49
CA ALA A 539 8.12 12.11 -16.43
C ALA A 539 9.56 11.61 -16.60
N ALA A 540 9.76 10.30 -16.88
CA ALA A 540 11.05 9.70 -17.14
C ALA A 540 11.78 10.35 -18.33
N GLN A 541 11.06 10.66 -19.42
CA GLN A 541 11.64 11.32 -20.57
C GLN A 541 12.30 12.66 -20.21
N SER A 542 11.73 13.43 -19.29
CA SER A 542 12.32 14.70 -18.84
C SER A 542 13.61 14.49 -18.06
N VAL A 543 13.69 13.42 -17.27
CA VAL A 543 14.90 13.04 -16.52
C VAL A 543 16.00 12.55 -17.47
N VAL A 544 15.65 11.66 -18.40
CA VAL A 544 16.57 11.16 -19.44
C VAL A 544 17.26 12.32 -20.20
N VAL A 545 16.47 13.32 -20.62
CA VAL A 545 17.00 14.51 -21.32
C VAL A 545 17.98 15.27 -20.44
N GLU A 546 17.66 15.44 -19.15
CA GLU A 546 18.52 16.15 -18.21
C GLU A 546 19.80 15.38 -17.89
N VAL A 547 19.73 14.07 -17.69
CA VAL A 547 20.93 13.25 -17.44
C VAL A 547 21.87 13.28 -18.63
N ARG A 548 21.34 13.11 -19.85
CA ARG A 548 22.12 13.24 -21.09
C ARG A 548 22.76 14.61 -21.23
N ARG A 549 22.03 15.69 -20.89
CA ARG A 549 22.56 17.06 -20.91
C ARG A 549 23.75 17.19 -19.96
N GLN A 550 23.62 16.71 -18.73
CA GLN A 550 24.69 16.82 -17.73
C GLN A 550 25.92 16.00 -18.14
N PHE A 551 25.78 14.78 -18.65
CA PHE A 551 26.91 13.98 -19.15
C PHE A 551 27.64 14.67 -20.29
N LYS A 552 26.96 15.44 -21.13
CA LYS A 552 27.56 16.16 -22.25
C LYS A 552 28.18 17.52 -21.85
N GLU A 553 27.53 18.27 -20.96
CA GLU A 553 27.88 19.67 -20.69
C GLU A 553 28.79 19.84 -19.48
N ILE A 554 28.69 18.96 -18.45
CA ILE A 554 29.56 19.05 -17.27
C ILE A 554 30.88 18.38 -17.56
N VAL A 555 31.89 19.22 -17.86
CA VAL A 555 33.25 18.75 -18.18
C VAL A 555 33.86 18.02 -16.98
N GLY A 556 34.30 16.78 -17.18
CA GLY A 556 34.92 15.96 -16.14
C GLY A 556 33.94 15.14 -15.29
N LEU A 557 32.61 15.22 -15.54
CA LEU A 557 31.63 14.42 -14.82
C LEU A 557 31.86 12.92 -15.07
N MET A 558 32.01 12.51 -16.32
CA MET A 558 32.23 11.09 -16.65
C MET A 558 33.61 10.57 -16.19
N ASP A 559 34.58 11.48 -16.00
CA ASP A 559 35.91 11.15 -15.45
C ASP A 559 35.92 11.13 -13.90
N GLY A 560 34.80 11.43 -13.24
CA GLY A 560 34.74 11.55 -11.79
C GLY A 560 35.46 12.75 -11.18
N LYS A 561 35.73 13.79 -12.01
CA LYS A 561 36.43 15.02 -11.59
C LYS A 561 35.50 16.19 -11.26
N ALA A 562 34.22 16.05 -11.59
CA ALA A 562 33.20 17.06 -11.32
C ALA A 562 31.94 16.37 -10.68
N ASP A 563 31.25 17.09 -9.83
CA ASP A 563 30.00 16.61 -9.20
C ASP A 563 28.83 16.84 -10.17
N ALA A 564 27.86 15.92 -10.15
CA ALA A 564 26.59 16.07 -10.85
C ALA A 564 25.67 17.08 -10.16
N ASP A 565 24.79 17.72 -10.93
CA ASP A 565 23.72 18.57 -10.38
C ASP A 565 22.49 17.70 -10.02
N TYR A 566 22.58 17.01 -8.87
CA TYR A 566 21.51 16.16 -8.35
C TYR A 566 20.23 16.94 -8.05
N ALA A 567 20.34 18.18 -7.56
CA ALA A 567 19.20 19.01 -7.18
C ALA A 567 18.28 19.28 -8.38
N ARG A 568 18.86 19.43 -9.56
CA ARG A 568 18.12 19.62 -10.80
C ARG A 568 17.24 18.43 -11.17
N CYS A 569 17.77 17.21 -11.05
CA CYS A 569 17.00 15.99 -11.30
C CYS A 569 15.86 15.80 -10.29
N VAL A 570 16.13 16.04 -9.00
CA VAL A 570 15.10 16.01 -7.94
C VAL A 570 13.97 17.00 -8.22
N ASP A 571 14.30 18.24 -8.64
CA ASP A 571 13.30 19.27 -8.96
C ASP A 571 12.46 18.89 -10.18
N LEU A 572 13.08 18.34 -11.22
CA LEU A 572 12.38 17.86 -12.42
C LEU A 572 11.43 16.70 -12.11
N CYS A 573 11.91 15.67 -11.40
CA CYS A 573 11.05 14.55 -10.97
C CYS A 573 9.88 15.06 -10.13
N THR A 574 10.11 15.99 -9.21
CA THR A 574 9.07 16.58 -8.37
C THR A 574 8.02 17.31 -9.20
N LYS A 575 8.42 18.15 -10.13
CA LYS A 575 7.49 18.91 -10.98
C LYS A 575 6.69 18.01 -11.89
N ALA A 576 7.35 17.05 -12.53
CA ALA A 576 6.73 16.12 -13.45
C ALA A 576 5.71 15.23 -12.72
N SER A 577 6.08 14.61 -11.61
CA SER A 577 5.19 13.73 -10.86
C SER A 577 3.93 14.44 -10.33
N LEU A 578 4.10 15.66 -9.80
CA LEU A 578 2.99 16.46 -9.29
C LEU A 578 2.02 16.92 -10.39
N HIS A 579 2.53 17.18 -11.61
CA HIS A 579 1.68 17.50 -12.74
C HIS A 579 0.95 16.26 -13.29
N GLU A 580 1.69 15.17 -13.45
CA GLU A 580 1.19 13.94 -14.07
C GLU A 580 0.18 13.17 -13.19
N MET A 581 0.19 13.34 -11.87
CA MET A 581 -0.76 12.68 -10.97
C MET A 581 -2.17 13.29 -11.02
N ILE A 582 -2.35 14.50 -11.57
CA ILE A 582 -3.64 15.22 -11.54
C ILE A 582 -4.71 14.44 -12.28
N LEU A 583 -4.44 14.04 -13.53
CA LEU A 583 -5.46 13.38 -14.36
C LEU A 583 -5.92 12.03 -13.80
N PRO A 584 -5.03 11.09 -13.39
CA PRO A 584 -5.47 9.86 -12.73
C PRO A 584 -6.31 10.11 -11.48
N THR A 585 -5.93 11.10 -10.67
CA THR A 585 -6.66 11.44 -9.44
C THR A 585 -8.07 11.96 -9.75
N VAL A 586 -8.20 12.87 -10.72
CA VAL A 586 -9.51 13.39 -11.15
C VAL A 586 -10.41 12.27 -11.67
N VAL A 587 -9.88 11.36 -12.48
CA VAL A 587 -10.62 10.19 -12.97
C VAL A 587 -11.13 9.33 -11.81
N GLY A 588 -10.31 9.02 -10.82
CA GLY A 588 -10.72 8.23 -9.67
C GLY A 588 -11.84 8.84 -8.83
N ILE A 589 -11.85 10.17 -8.68
CA ILE A 589 -12.83 10.88 -7.83
C ILE A 589 -14.11 11.22 -8.61
N VAL A 590 -13.99 11.68 -9.85
CA VAL A 590 -15.15 12.18 -10.62
C VAL A 590 -15.98 11.04 -11.21
N THR A 591 -15.37 9.93 -11.60
CA THR A 591 -16.09 8.84 -12.26
C THR A 591 -17.25 8.28 -11.43
N PRO A 592 -17.13 7.93 -10.14
CA PRO A 592 -18.26 7.40 -9.38
C PRO A 592 -19.40 8.42 -9.23
N ILE A 593 -19.09 9.70 -9.16
CA ILE A 593 -20.09 10.78 -9.08
C ILE A 593 -20.86 10.88 -10.40
N VAL A 594 -20.15 10.91 -11.53
CA VAL A 594 -20.77 11.02 -12.86
C VAL A 594 -21.60 9.78 -13.18
N VAL A 595 -21.05 8.58 -12.94
CA VAL A 595 -21.79 7.33 -13.13
C VAL A 595 -23.03 7.29 -12.25
N GLY A 596 -22.93 7.73 -10.99
CA GLY A 596 -24.05 7.82 -10.07
C GLY A 596 -25.14 8.79 -10.53
N LEU A 597 -24.77 9.97 -10.99
CA LEU A 597 -25.72 10.96 -11.49
C LEU A 597 -26.43 10.53 -12.79
N ILE A 598 -25.75 9.78 -13.65
CA ILE A 598 -26.32 9.29 -14.92
C ILE A 598 -27.12 8.01 -14.70
N LEU A 599 -26.49 6.97 -14.12
CA LEU A 599 -27.03 5.61 -14.02
C LEU A 599 -27.71 5.32 -12.67
N GLY A 600 -27.72 6.26 -11.73
CA GLY A 600 -28.25 6.08 -10.41
C GLY A 600 -27.45 5.09 -9.53
N PHE A 601 -27.93 4.84 -8.33
CA PHE A 601 -27.24 4.00 -7.35
C PHE A 601 -27.06 2.54 -7.79
N LYS A 602 -27.97 1.99 -8.62
CA LYS A 602 -27.83 0.63 -9.17
C LYS A 602 -26.64 0.54 -10.12
N GLY A 603 -26.46 1.55 -10.98
CA GLY A 603 -25.30 1.64 -11.88
C GLY A 603 -23.98 1.76 -11.11
N VAL A 604 -23.98 2.48 -9.99
CA VAL A 604 -22.79 2.59 -9.11
C VAL A 604 -22.41 1.23 -8.53
N VAL A 605 -23.37 0.44 -8.03
CA VAL A 605 -23.08 -0.91 -7.53
C VAL A 605 -22.47 -1.79 -8.61
N GLY A 606 -23.02 -1.75 -9.82
CA GLY A 606 -22.42 -2.44 -10.97
C GLY A 606 -20.98 -1.98 -11.25
N MET A 607 -20.75 -0.66 -11.27
CA MET A 607 -19.43 -0.08 -11.46
C MET A 607 -18.42 -0.53 -10.36
N LEU A 608 -18.82 -0.47 -9.11
CA LEU A 608 -17.95 -0.89 -7.99
C LEU A 608 -17.60 -2.39 -8.07
N ALA A 609 -18.57 -3.24 -8.42
CA ALA A 609 -18.35 -4.67 -8.61
C ALA A 609 -17.37 -4.93 -9.78
N GLY A 610 -17.61 -4.28 -10.94
CA GLY A 610 -16.73 -4.39 -12.10
C GLY A 610 -15.30 -3.93 -11.83
N ALA A 611 -15.15 -2.76 -11.18
CA ALA A 611 -13.85 -2.21 -10.83
C ALA A 611 -13.10 -3.08 -9.82
N THR A 612 -13.81 -3.67 -8.84
CA THR A 612 -13.19 -4.56 -7.85
C THR A 612 -12.65 -5.82 -8.50
N VAL A 613 -13.44 -6.50 -9.33
CA VAL A 613 -13.03 -7.76 -9.97
C VAL A 613 -11.88 -7.52 -10.96
N SER A 614 -12.03 -6.59 -11.89
CA SER A 614 -10.99 -6.35 -12.91
C SER A 614 -9.75 -5.70 -12.29
N GLY A 615 -9.93 -4.79 -11.33
CA GLY A 615 -8.83 -4.12 -10.65
C GLY A 615 -8.01 -5.07 -9.78
N PHE A 616 -8.66 -5.99 -9.07
CA PHE A 616 -7.96 -7.02 -8.29
C PHE A 616 -7.08 -7.90 -9.20
N LEU A 617 -7.63 -8.38 -10.32
CA LEU A 617 -6.88 -9.15 -11.31
C LEU A 617 -5.70 -8.38 -11.89
N LEU A 618 -5.96 -7.15 -12.33
CA LEU A 618 -4.96 -6.31 -12.99
C LEU A 618 -3.85 -5.91 -12.01
N ALA A 619 -4.18 -5.58 -10.78
CA ALA A 619 -3.19 -5.20 -9.76
C ALA A 619 -2.25 -6.37 -9.44
N ILE A 620 -2.76 -7.60 -9.25
CA ILE A 620 -1.93 -8.79 -9.03
C ILE A 620 -1.06 -9.06 -10.25
N PHE A 621 -1.66 -9.05 -11.44
CA PHE A 621 -0.94 -9.26 -12.68
C PHE A 621 0.25 -8.30 -12.79
N MET A 622 0.02 -7.01 -12.58
CA MET A 622 1.06 -5.98 -12.71
C MET A 622 2.12 -6.12 -11.62
N ALA A 623 1.72 -6.27 -10.37
CA ALA A 623 2.66 -6.40 -9.25
C ALA A 623 3.56 -7.63 -9.39
N ASN A 624 2.99 -8.78 -9.77
CA ASN A 624 3.74 -10.02 -9.89
C ASN A 624 4.59 -10.08 -11.15
N SER A 625 4.13 -9.55 -12.30
CA SER A 625 4.98 -9.43 -13.50
C SER A 625 6.22 -8.58 -13.20
N GLY A 626 6.02 -7.39 -12.61
CA GLY A 626 7.12 -6.49 -12.30
C GLY A 626 8.09 -7.09 -11.29
N GLY A 627 7.59 -7.71 -10.21
CA GLY A 627 8.44 -8.37 -9.22
C GLY A 627 9.20 -9.58 -9.77
N ALA A 628 8.60 -10.32 -10.71
CA ALA A 628 9.27 -11.45 -11.35
C ALA A 628 10.39 -11.00 -12.30
N TRP A 629 10.20 -9.93 -13.07
CA TRP A 629 11.26 -9.38 -13.93
C TRP A 629 12.45 -8.88 -13.13
N ASP A 630 12.21 -8.12 -12.05
CA ASP A 630 13.26 -7.62 -11.18
C ASP A 630 14.08 -8.76 -10.57
N ASN A 631 13.40 -9.75 -9.96
CA ASN A 631 14.09 -10.89 -9.37
C ASN A 631 14.73 -11.82 -10.43
N ALA A 632 14.21 -11.89 -11.65
CA ALA A 632 14.89 -12.60 -12.74
C ALA A 632 16.21 -11.90 -13.14
N LYS A 633 16.24 -10.55 -13.16
CA LYS A 633 17.47 -9.76 -13.36
C LYS A 633 18.50 -10.09 -12.25
N LYS A 634 18.07 -10.01 -10.97
CA LYS A 634 18.94 -10.31 -9.82
C LYS A 634 19.44 -11.76 -9.83
N TYR A 635 18.62 -12.72 -10.26
CA TYR A 635 19.03 -14.10 -10.44
C TYR A 635 20.15 -14.25 -11.49
N ILE A 636 20.08 -13.51 -12.59
CA ILE A 636 21.15 -13.49 -13.59
C ILE A 636 22.40 -12.82 -13.01
N GLU A 637 22.26 -11.70 -12.30
CA GLU A 637 23.36 -10.98 -11.65
C GLU A 637 24.13 -11.84 -10.64
N SER A 638 23.49 -12.83 -10.03
CA SER A 638 24.15 -13.79 -9.11
C SER A 638 25.15 -14.75 -9.80
N GLY A 639 25.35 -14.61 -11.12
CA GLY A 639 26.30 -15.38 -11.91
C GLY A 639 25.67 -16.41 -12.85
N VAL A 640 24.34 -16.52 -12.87
CA VAL A 640 23.62 -17.39 -13.79
C VAL A 640 23.59 -16.76 -15.20
N HIS A 641 23.61 -17.57 -16.29
CA HIS A 641 23.54 -17.11 -17.68
C HIS A 641 24.62 -16.08 -18.07
N GLY A 642 25.78 -16.15 -17.46
CA GLY A 642 26.91 -15.27 -17.75
C GLY A 642 27.05 -14.06 -16.82
N GLY A 643 26.11 -13.90 -15.87
CA GLY A 643 26.20 -12.87 -14.82
C GLY A 643 26.00 -11.44 -15.33
N LYS A 644 26.39 -10.50 -14.49
CA LYS A 644 26.27 -9.07 -14.73
C LYS A 644 27.03 -8.64 -16.00
N GLY A 645 26.39 -7.87 -16.87
CA GLY A 645 26.96 -7.42 -18.15
C GLY A 645 26.79 -8.36 -19.33
N SER A 646 26.29 -9.62 -19.14
CA SER A 646 25.97 -10.55 -20.22
C SER A 646 24.79 -10.05 -21.07
N ASP A 647 24.61 -10.64 -22.25
CA ASP A 647 23.46 -10.30 -23.10
C ASP A 647 22.11 -10.70 -22.44
N ALA A 648 22.10 -11.81 -21.67
CA ALA A 648 20.95 -12.19 -20.86
C ALA A 648 20.65 -11.13 -19.77
N HIS A 649 21.68 -10.60 -19.11
CA HIS A 649 21.51 -9.50 -18.16
C HIS A 649 20.94 -8.24 -18.81
N LYS A 650 21.45 -7.83 -19.97
CA LYS A 650 20.91 -6.67 -20.72
C LYS A 650 19.44 -6.87 -21.11
N ALA A 651 19.06 -8.09 -21.53
CA ALA A 651 17.67 -8.41 -21.82
C ALA A 651 16.79 -8.33 -20.55
N ALA A 652 17.30 -8.82 -19.42
CA ALA A 652 16.59 -8.78 -18.13
C ALA A 652 16.40 -7.35 -17.59
N VAL A 653 17.40 -6.47 -17.77
CA VAL A 653 17.28 -5.03 -17.44
C VAL A 653 16.12 -4.38 -18.21
N VAL A 654 15.92 -4.72 -19.49
CA VAL A 654 14.76 -4.22 -20.25
C VAL A 654 13.44 -4.69 -19.64
N GLY A 655 13.38 -5.96 -19.20
CA GLY A 655 12.21 -6.50 -18.52
C GLY A 655 11.89 -5.79 -17.20
N ASP A 656 12.91 -5.56 -16.40
CA ASP A 656 12.84 -4.83 -15.12
C ASP A 656 12.37 -3.39 -15.32
N THR A 657 13.00 -2.64 -16.24
CA THR A 657 12.62 -1.26 -16.57
C THR A 657 11.15 -1.12 -16.99
N VAL A 658 10.58 -2.11 -17.70
CA VAL A 658 9.15 -2.14 -18.03
C VAL A 658 8.30 -2.60 -16.84
N GLY A 659 8.84 -3.49 -16.02
CA GLY A 659 8.20 -4.01 -14.82
C GLY A 659 8.07 -3.00 -13.69
N ASP A 660 8.97 -2.05 -13.61
CA ASP A 660 9.01 -1.03 -12.56
C ASP A 660 7.72 -0.19 -12.47
N PRO A 661 7.22 0.44 -13.54
CA PRO A 661 5.92 1.12 -13.51
C PRO A 661 4.76 0.17 -13.15
N PHE A 662 4.86 -1.12 -13.47
CA PHE A 662 3.85 -2.11 -13.13
C PHE A 662 3.80 -2.38 -11.63
N LYS A 663 4.95 -2.72 -11.02
CA LYS A 663 5.02 -3.16 -9.61
C LYS A 663 4.93 -2.01 -8.61
N ASP A 664 5.42 -0.81 -8.95
CA ASP A 664 5.63 0.27 -7.99
C ASP A 664 4.72 1.48 -8.20
N THR A 665 4.09 1.63 -9.37
CA THR A 665 3.17 2.73 -9.65
C THR A 665 1.75 2.23 -9.92
N SER A 666 1.52 1.58 -11.06
CA SER A 666 0.17 1.29 -11.55
C SER A 666 -0.52 0.19 -10.74
N GLY A 667 0.16 -0.93 -10.47
CA GLY A 667 -0.42 -2.04 -9.70
C GLY A 667 -0.92 -1.60 -8.31
N PRO A 668 -0.06 -1.01 -7.47
CA PRO A 668 -0.49 -0.52 -6.15
C PRO A 668 -1.51 0.63 -6.21
N ALA A 669 -1.45 1.50 -7.24
CA ALA A 669 -2.41 2.59 -7.39
C ALA A 669 -3.83 2.11 -7.73
N ILE A 670 -3.97 0.99 -8.48
CA ILE A 670 -5.27 0.33 -8.72
C ILE A 670 -5.89 -0.16 -7.41
N ASN A 671 -5.10 -0.66 -6.48
CA ASN A 671 -5.54 -1.07 -5.15
C ASN A 671 -6.25 0.06 -4.40
N ILE A 672 -5.69 1.27 -4.45
CA ILE A 672 -6.30 2.47 -3.87
C ILE A 672 -7.55 2.88 -4.65
N LEU A 673 -7.49 2.85 -5.99
CA LEU A 673 -8.61 3.21 -6.85
C LEU A 673 -9.88 2.45 -6.47
N ILE A 674 -9.80 1.13 -6.31
CA ILE A 674 -10.95 0.26 -5.98
C ILE A 674 -11.65 0.73 -4.70
N LYS A 675 -10.88 1.06 -3.67
CA LYS A 675 -11.39 1.52 -2.38
C LYS A 675 -11.91 2.95 -2.47
N LEU A 676 -11.18 3.83 -3.15
CA LEU A 676 -11.57 5.24 -3.34
C LEU A 676 -12.91 5.36 -4.06
N LEU A 677 -13.14 4.57 -5.13
CA LEU A 677 -14.42 4.55 -5.83
C LEU A 677 -15.58 4.25 -4.88
N SER A 678 -15.40 3.26 -3.99
CA SER A 678 -16.41 2.90 -2.99
C SER A 678 -16.62 4.00 -1.96
N MET A 679 -15.55 4.59 -1.44
CA MET A 679 -15.61 5.65 -0.44
C MET A 679 -16.27 6.93 -1.00
N VAL A 680 -15.91 7.34 -2.22
CA VAL A 680 -16.54 8.47 -2.89
C VAL A 680 -18.02 8.19 -3.13
N SER A 681 -18.38 6.98 -3.58
CA SER A 681 -19.77 6.58 -3.77
C SER A 681 -20.60 6.68 -2.49
N ILE A 682 -20.05 6.24 -1.36
CA ILE A 682 -20.72 6.32 -0.03
C ILE A 682 -20.99 7.78 0.35
N VAL A 683 -20.00 8.64 0.19
CA VAL A 683 -20.13 10.06 0.56
C VAL A 683 -21.16 10.78 -0.33
N PHE A 684 -21.18 10.46 -1.61
CA PHE A 684 -22.10 11.10 -2.58
C PHE A 684 -23.40 10.32 -2.76
N ALA A 685 -23.70 9.28 -1.95
CA ALA A 685 -24.91 8.47 -2.08
C ALA A 685 -26.19 9.29 -2.02
N ALA A 686 -26.30 10.25 -1.10
CA ALA A 686 -27.46 11.14 -1.00
C ALA A 686 -27.66 12.01 -2.24
N LEU A 687 -26.57 12.51 -2.82
CA LEU A 687 -26.62 13.27 -4.08
C LEU A 687 -27.14 12.38 -5.22
N VAL A 688 -26.62 11.15 -5.33
CA VAL A 688 -27.02 10.20 -6.37
C VAL A 688 -28.49 9.79 -6.22
N VAL A 689 -28.95 9.44 -5.03
CA VAL A 689 -30.34 9.02 -4.79
C VAL A 689 -31.33 10.13 -5.15
N ASN A 690 -31.01 11.39 -4.81
CA ASN A 690 -31.91 12.52 -5.04
C ASN A 690 -31.89 13.06 -6.46
N PHE A 691 -30.73 13.07 -7.14
CA PHE A 691 -30.51 13.80 -8.36
C PHE A 691 -30.14 12.96 -9.59
N SER A 692 -30.13 11.64 -9.51
CA SER A 692 -29.82 10.80 -10.66
C SER A 692 -30.86 10.92 -11.78
N ILE A 693 -30.39 10.84 -13.03
CA ILE A 693 -31.21 10.86 -14.23
C ILE A 693 -32.03 9.57 -14.34
N ILE A 694 -31.37 8.43 -14.15
CA ILE A 694 -32.01 7.11 -14.12
C ILE A 694 -32.27 6.73 -12.65
N LYS A 695 -33.51 6.49 -12.31
CA LYS A 695 -33.94 6.14 -10.95
C LYS A 695 -34.06 4.64 -10.74
#